data_412848a94601eb29e6f3e640b277fa5e
#
_entry.id   412848a94601eb29e6f3e640b277fa5e
#
_cell.length_a   1.000
_cell.length_b   1.000
_cell.length_c   1.000
_cell.angle_alpha   90.00
_cell.angle_beta   90.00
_cell.angle_gamma   90.00
#
_symmetry.space_group_name_H-M   'P 1'
#
loop_
_entity.id
_entity.type
_entity.pdbx_description
1 polymer ?
#
loop_
_entity_poly.entity_id
_entity_poly.type
_entity_poly.pdbx_seq_one_letter_code
_entity_poly.pdbx_strand_id
1 'polypeptide(L)'
;MRNRKDARRTVWLRLVQMNTSTSRAAMRPSACMGDAMRPYTSTADAMRPVVSLAAVFAACLLVLAVALMAASPRVAFAAGSYSSPKTDITMQVETDGSYRVIEYRVLDFQGDSAYVGWSFTSLAETASVQIDGMRLAQADADGNVEGDWKTLSSTSFSAKWLAGGASSGATYAYDNAKNTLYAFPQVSDSRVIVELDYTIANAALAYKDISEAYWTYVSLDWPVASENVTATITLPVAQGETVIPNDTVRAWGHGPQNGTVSVDSAGTVVLHDVVVNPGQYATAHVLFPASWLTHLDGKKMLANRATARLDYAIAEEKVWTDSWSFQQEALFTTFALIAVVCAAILVAAAIAYARLGREYPSDFSGKYYREVPEEGLEPAVAGRLWRWNHDDMRDFTATVMRLAHKGVLRIEASDPSKDAAPTWYLSVAFGAPTGSLSALESSALEILMGHSALGDSRSLSQLKQRAVDRPEAFVESMSAWQASLGKACEERDFFETAGKRAQKVFLIVAGVTAVAGIAIAIITINPIPAVLALPTAMATTLVANYLPRRTESGNNLIARCKGLRNWMRDLEKLDEPMSLSPSQWGELLPFAYEFGVADEAVSFHGAPQPAVWQTWYETKSQTALARVRRLAAAPAINECLKDSLQAAHTAIAKREEAQATGGGFGRK
;
A
#
# COMPACT_ATOMS: atom_id res chain seq x y z
N MET A 1 22.13 30.49 3.32
CA MET A 1 20.91 29.73 3.68
C MET A 1 19.68 30.09 2.82
N ARG A 2 19.85 30.40 1.54
CA ARG A 2 18.74 30.81 0.64
C ARG A 2 18.49 29.86 -0.55
N ASN A 3 19.28 28.79 -0.71
CA ASN A 3 19.28 27.91 -1.90
C ASN A 3 18.71 26.49 -1.71
N ARG A 4 18.02 26.20 -0.59
CA ARG A 4 17.39 24.86 -0.38
C ARG A 4 15.86 24.84 -0.48
N LYS A 5 15.20 25.99 -0.64
CA LYS A 5 13.72 26.04 -0.78
C LYS A 5 13.23 25.93 -2.22
N ASP A 6 14.05 26.29 -3.21
CA ASP A 6 13.63 26.28 -4.62
C ASP A 6 13.75 24.90 -5.29
N ALA A 7 14.61 24.02 -4.79
CA ALA A 7 14.77 22.67 -5.32
C ALA A 7 13.56 21.73 -5.02
N ARG A 8 12.79 22.02 -3.95
CA ARG A 8 11.60 21.21 -3.62
C ARG A 8 10.33 21.61 -4.35
N ARG A 9 10.24 22.83 -4.86
CA ARG A 9 9.11 23.31 -5.67
C ARG A 9 9.14 22.77 -7.09
N THR A 10 10.33 22.57 -7.65
CA THR A 10 10.50 22.10 -9.04
C THR A 10 10.22 20.60 -9.20
N VAL A 11 10.39 19.79 -8.16
CA VAL A 11 10.09 18.36 -8.19
C VAL A 11 8.58 18.11 -8.11
N TRP A 12 7.83 18.92 -7.36
CA TRP A 12 6.36 18.78 -7.25
C TRP A 12 5.62 19.17 -8.53
N LEU A 13 6.09 20.20 -9.23
CA LEU A 13 5.53 20.63 -10.50
C LEU A 13 5.80 19.66 -11.67
N ARG A 14 6.87 18.87 -11.62
CA ARG A 14 7.14 17.82 -12.63
C ARG A 14 6.29 16.57 -12.46
N LEU A 15 5.88 16.22 -11.25
CA LEU A 15 5.00 15.07 -11.00
C LEU A 15 3.53 15.31 -11.40
N VAL A 16 3.08 16.56 -11.39
CA VAL A 16 1.72 16.92 -11.84
C VAL A 16 1.66 17.02 -13.39
N GLN A 17 2.76 17.36 -14.06
CA GLN A 17 2.80 17.44 -15.53
C GLN A 17 2.99 16.10 -16.25
N MET A 18 3.40 15.04 -15.58
CA MET A 18 3.55 13.71 -16.21
C MET A 18 2.24 12.90 -16.32
N ASN A 19 1.13 13.40 -15.76
CA ASN A 19 -0.16 12.69 -15.79
C ASN A 19 -1.18 13.27 -16.78
N THR A 20 -0.77 14.19 -17.66
CA THR A 20 -1.68 14.84 -18.63
C THR A 20 -1.29 14.64 -20.11
N SER A 21 -0.30 13.78 -20.42
CA SER A 21 0.20 13.66 -21.80
C SER A 21 -0.04 12.33 -22.51
N THR A 22 -1.04 11.53 -22.07
CA THR A 22 -1.45 10.32 -22.83
C THR A 22 -2.95 10.30 -23.05
N SER A 23 -3.47 11.18 -23.90
CA SER A 23 -4.72 10.95 -24.64
C SER A 23 -4.92 12.00 -25.73
N ARG A 24 -4.15 11.92 -26.79
CA ARG A 24 -4.49 12.51 -28.10
C ARG A 24 -4.25 11.48 -29.17
N ALA A 25 -5.26 10.67 -29.45
CA ALA A 25 -5.36 9.87 -30.66
C ALA A 25 -6.78 9.95 -31.21
N ALA A 26 -6.89 10.71 -32.31
CA ALA A 26 -7.83 10.55 -33.41
C ALA A 26 -9.29 10.16 -33.11
N MET A 27 -10.18 11.13 -33.03
CA MET A 27 -11.61 10.93 -33.33
C MET A 27 -11.81 10.87 -34.85
N ARG A 28 -12.23 9.70 -35.35
CA ARG A 28 -12.97 9.57 -36.60
C ARG A 28 -14.46 9.50 -36.23
N PRO A 29 -15.38 10.20 -36.93
CA PRO A 29 -16.80 10.07 -36.67
C PRO A 29 -17.33 8.81 -37.38
N SER A 30 -17.87 7.86 -36.64
CA SER A 30 -18.65 6.73 -37.17
C SER A 30 -19.83 6.48 -36.27
N ALA A 31 -21.02 6.70 -36.81
CA ALA A 31 -22.30 6.09 -36.51
C ALA A 31 -22.50 5.54 -35.08
N CYS A 32 -23.11 6.35 -34.20
CA CYS A 32 -23.70 5.90 -32.95
C CYS A 32 -25.22 5.94 -33.06
N MET A 33 -25.79 4.82 -33.50
CA MET A 33 -27.18 4.46 -33.19
C MET A 33 -27.06 3.05 -32.56
N GLY A 34 -27.11 2.96 -31.23
CA GLY A 34 -27.15 1.65 -30.57
C GLY A 34 -26.68 1.53 -29.12
N ASP A 35 -26.18 2.57 -28.47
CA ASP A 35 -25.62 2.43 -27.09
C ASP A 35 -26.31 3.32 -26.04
N ALA A 36 -27.51 3.81 -26.28
CA ALA A 36 -28.24 4.67 -25.33
C ALA A 36 -29.11 3.90 -24.31
N MET A 37 -29.01 2.57 -24.25
CA MET A 37 -29.72 1.75 -23.26
C MET A 37 -28.80 0.68 -22.68
N ARG A 38 -27.74 1.09 -22.00
CA ARG A 38 -27.24 0.26 -20.90
C ARG A 38 -28.12 0.58 -19.70
N PRO A 39 -28.76 -0.43 -19.08
CA PRO A 39 -29.41 -0.19 -17.82
C PRO A 39 -28.35 0.36 -16.87
N TYR A 40 -28.60 1.55 -16.36
CA TYR A 40 -27.83 2.16 -15.28
C TYR A 40 -27.97 1.19 -14.10
N THR A 41 -27.03 0.24 -14.00
CA THR A 41 -26.96 -0.61 -12.83
C THR A 41 -26.71 0.32 -11.67
N SER A 42 -27.79 0.60 -10.97
CA SER A 42 -27.83 1.37 -9.74
C SER A 42 -26.88 0.71 -8.74
N THR A 43 -25.63 1.17 -8.73
CA THR A 43 -24.70 0.95 -7.62
C THR A 43 -25.10 1.77 -6.40
N ALA A 44 -26.36 2.19 -6.34
CA ALA A 44 -26.99 2.86 -5.23
C ALA A 44 -27.66 1.89 -4.25
N ASP A 45 -27.15 0.69 -4.10
CA ASP A 45 -27.12 0.10 -2.79
C ASP A 45 -26.02 0.84 -2.02
N ALA A 46 -26.35 2.03 -1.55
CA ALA A 46 -25.65 2.69 -0.47
C ALA A 46 -25.89 1.94 0.85
N MET A 47 -26.04 0.63 0.76
CA MET A 47 -25.66 -0.28 1.81
C MET A 47 -24.17 -0.10 1.98
N ARG A 48 -23.76 0.19 3.21
CA ARG A 48 -22.37 0.11 3.67
C ARG A 48 -21.69 -1.00 2.86
N PRO A 49 -20.60 -0.72 2.14
CA PRO A 49 -19.99 -1.74 1.30
C PRO A 49 -19.74 -2.95 2.20
N VAL A 50 -20.46 -4.04 1.99
CA VAL A 50 -20.13 -5.34 2.56
C VAL A 50 -18.92 -5.81 1.76
N VAL A 51 -17.81 -5.13 1.98
CA VAL A 51 -16.51 -5.69 1.66
C VAL A 51 -16.42 -6.90 2.56
N SER A 52 -16.56 -8.09 1.99
CA SER A 52 -16.51 -9.31 2.77
C SER A 52 -15.22 -9.31 3.57
N LEU A 53 -15.27 -9.68 4.85
CA LEU A 53 -14.06 -9.80 5.70
C LEU A 53 -12.97 -10.60 4.97
N ALA A 54 -13.36 -11.56 4.15
CA ALA A 54 -12.49 -12.36 3.29
C ALA A 54 -11.75 -11.53 2.21
N ALA A 55 -12.41 -10.55 1.57
CA ALA A 55 -11.75 -9.69 0.58
C ALA A 55 -10.73 -8.75 1.22
N VAL A 56 -11.03 -8.29 2.43
CA VAL A 56 -10.12 -7.48 3.24
C VAL A 56 -8.91 -8.31 3.69
N PHE A 57 -9.14 -9.54 4.17
CA PHE A 57 -8.07 -10.47 4.55
C PHE A 57 -7.19 -10.84 3.35
N ALA A 58 -7.78 -11.06 2.18
CA ALA A 58 -7.05 -11.33 0.94
C ALA A 58 -6.20 -10.13 0.49
N ALA A 59 -6.72 -8.91 0.60
CA ALA A 59 -5.96 -7.70 0.31
C ALA A 59 -4.80 -7.49 1.30
N CYS A 60 -5.00 -7.80 2.60
CA CYS A 60 -3.93 -7.79 3.59
C CYS A 60 -2.83 -8.79 3.29
N LEU A 61 -3.21 -10.03 2.94
CA LEU A 61 -2.25 -11.06 2.57
C LEU A 61 -1.47 -10.69 1.30
N LEU A 62 -2.13 -10.05 0.34
CA LEU A 62 -1.47 -9.58 -0.88
C LEU A 62 -0.48 -8.45 -0.57
N VAL A 63 -0.86 -7.46 0.25
CA VAL A 63 0.05 -6.38 0.68
C VAL A 63 1.21 -6.94 1.50
N LEU A 64 0.95 -7.93 2.36
CA LEU A 64 1.98 -8.62 3.12
C LEU A 64 2.94 -9.40 2.21
N ALA A 65 2.42 -10.12 1.22
CA ALA A 65 3.23 -10.85 0.25
C ALA A 65 4.08 -9.89 -0.60
N VAL A 66 3.51 -8.75 -1.03
CA VAL A 66 4.24 -7.70 -1.76
C VAL A 66 5.29 -7.03 -0.87
N ALA A 67 4.99 -6.77 0.41
CA ALA A 67 5.95 -6.21 1.36
C ALA A 67 7.10 -7.19 1.67
N LEU A 68 6.82 -8.49 1.81
CA LEU A 68 7.83 -9.53 1.96
C LEU A 68 8.69 -9.70 0.71
N MET A 69 8.10 -9.60 -0.49
CA MET A 69 8.87 -9.61 -1.74
C MET A 69 9.69 -8.33 -1.96
N ALA A 70 9.23 -7.18 -1.46
CA ALA A 70 9.95 -5.90 -1.54
C ALA A 70 11.05 -5.77 -0.49
N ALA A 71 10.94 -6.49 0.64
CA ALA A 71 11.94 -6.51 1.72
C ALA A 71 13.12 -7.43 1.44
N SER A 72 13.09 -8.22 0.36
CA SER A 72 14.26 -8.96 -0.09
C SER A 72 15.24 -7.96 -0.68
N PRO A 73 16.47 -7.80 -0.13
CA PRO A 73 17.47 -6.92 -0.74
C PRO A 73 17.81 -7.47 -2.13
N ARG A 74 17.24 -6.87 -3.15
CA ARG A 74 17.66 -7.10 -4.53
C ARG A 74 18.92 -6.29 -4.75
N VAL A 75 20.05 -6.89 -4.46
CA VAL A 75 21.32 -6.35 -4.92
C VAL A 75 21.35 -6.55 -6.44
N ALA A 76 21.25 -5.46 -7.18
CA ALA A 76 21.42 -5.48 -8.63
C ALA A 76 22.91 -5.71 -8.93
N PHE A 77 23.28 -6.95 -9.25
CA PHE A 77 24.60 -7.25 -9.77
C PHE A 77 24.61 -7.09 -11.28
N ALA A 78 25.55 -6.33 -11.78
CA ALA A 78 25.87 -6.29 -13.20
C ALA A 78 26.70 -7.54 -13.54
N ALA A 79 26.30 -8.23 -14.62
CA ALA A 79 27.00 -9.33 -15.30
C ALA A 79 27.30 -10.59 -14.43
N GLY A 80 26.39 -11.57 -14.51
CA GLY A 80 26.54 -12.91 -13.97
C GLY A 80 26.27 -13.00 -12.45
N SER A 81 25.19 -13.66 -12.06
CA SER A 81 24.91 -13.97 -10.65
C SER A 81 25.40 -15.38 -10.33
N TYR A 82 25.85 -15.60 -9.08
CA TYR A 82 26.14 -16.94 -8.59
C TYR A 82 25.51 -17.13 -7.21
N SER A 83 25.32 -18.40 -6.81
CA SER A 83 24.99 -18.81 -5.46
C SER A 83 26.11 -19.67 -4.87
N SER A 84 26.17 -19.79 -3.54
CA SER A 84 27.16 -20.62 -2.83
C SER A 84 26.45 -21.66 -1.96
N PRO A 85 25.96 -22.77 -2.53
CA PRO A 85 25.11 -23.72 -1.83
C PRO A 85 25.86 -24.60 -0.82
N LYS A 86 27.18 -24.70 -0.90
CA LYS A 86 28.00 -25.46 0.05
C LYS A 86 29.39 -24.85 0.19
N THR A 87 29.87 -24.82 1.43
CA THR A 87 31.21 -24.32 1.76
C THR A 87 31.84 -25.20 2.84
N ASP A 88 32.92 -25.88 2.51
CA ASP A 88 33.73 -26.70 3.44
C ASP A 88 35.12 -26.09 3.57
N ILE A 89 35.53 -25.74 4.77
CA ILE A 89 36.82 -25.10 5.02
C ILE A 89 37.57 -25.88 6.09
N THR A 90 38.83 -26.18 5.83
CA THR A 90 39.74 -26.78 6.80
C THR A 90 40.89 -25.83 7.11
N MET A 91 41.12 -25.58 8.38
CA MET A 91 42.24 -24.79 8.87
C MET A 91 43.11 -25.63 9.81
N GLN A 92 44.38 -25.69 9.55
CA GLN A 92 45.39 -26.26 10.46
C GLN A 92 46.17 -25.12 11.11
N VAL A 93 46.15 -25.05 12.42
CA VAL A 93 47.02 -24.14 13.17
C VAL A 93 48.39 -24.83 13.32
N GLU A 94 49.44 -24.20 12.82
CA GLU A 94 50.81 -24.72 12.90
C GLU A 94 51.48 -24.29 14.21
N THR A 95 52.56 -25.00 14.59
CA THR A 95 53.31 -24.71 15.83
C THR A 95 54.03 -23.37 15.81
N ASP A 96 54.18 -22.74 14.64
CA ASP A 96 54.74 -21.39 14.45
C ASP A 96 53.68 -20.28 14.50
N GLY A 97 52.39 -20.65 14.72
CA GLY A 97 51.25 -19.73 14.76
C GLY A 97 50.72 -19.31 13.40
N SER A 98 51.14 -19.97 12.32
CA SER A 98 50.53 -19.81 11.01
C SER A 98 49.26 -20.65 10.88
N TYR A 99 48.35 -20.24 9.99
CA TYR A 99 47.20 -21.03 9.58
C TYR A 99 47.41 -21.51 8.16
N ARG A 100 47.35 -22.81 7.94
CA ARG A 100 47.21 -23.39 6.61
C ARG A 100 45.73 -23.67 6.38
N VAL A 101 45.14 -23.09 5.32
CA VAL A 101 43.72 -23.14 5.05
C VAL A 101 43.47 -23.69 3.66
N ILE A 102 42.54 -24.63 3.58
CA ILE A 102 42.01 -25.13 2.31
C ILE A 102 40.49 -24.92 2.34
N GLU A 103 39.99 -24.12 1.40
CA GLU A 103 38.55 -23.87 1.23
C GLU A 103 38.03 -24.56 -0.01
N TYR A 104 36.92 -25.27 0.13
CA TYR A 104 36.10 -25.80 -0.95
C TYR A 104 34.79 -25.04 -0.98
N ARG A 105 34.55 -24.27 -2.04
CA ARG A 105 33.28 -23.55 -2.24
C ARG A 105 32.60 -24.01 -3.50
N VAL A 106 31.37 -24.53 -3.38
CA VAL A 106 30.49 -24.79 -4.52
C VAL A 106 29.87 -23.48 -4.96
N LEU A 107 30.08 -23.11 -6.21
CA LEU A 107 29.53 -21.90 -6.82
C LEU A 107 28.69 -22.28 -8.03
N ASP A 108 27.43 -21.84 -8.04
CA ASP A 108 26.47 -22.11 -9.12
C ASP A 108 26.24 -20.82 -9.90
N PHE A 109 26.84 -20.71 -11.08
CA PHE A 109 26.84 -19.52 -11.92
C PHE A 109 25.64 -19.52 -12.87
N GLN A 110 25.00 -18.33 -12.97
CA GLN A 110 23.93 -18.02 -13.94
C GLN A 110 24.44 -16.90 -14.86
N GLY A 111 24.60 -17.23 -16.14
CA GLY A 111 25.26 -16.37 -17.11
C GLY A 111 26.78 -16.37 -16.96
N ASP A 112 27.43 -15.46 -17.68
CA ASP A 112 28.91 -15.35 -17.68
C ASP A 112 29.42 -14.84 -16.33
N SER A 113 30.40 -15.56 -15.75
CA SER A 113 31.08 -15.14 -14.52
C SER A 113 32.01 -13.96 -14.76
N ALA A 114 31.85 -12.88 -13.98
CA ALA A 114 32.83 -11.78 -14.03
C ALA A 114 34.03 -12.09 -13.13
N TYR A 115 33.79 -12.23 -11.83
CA TYR A 115 34.79 -12.59 -10.83
C TYR A 115 34.13 -13.04 -9.53
N VAL A 116 34.94 -13.69 -8.66
CA VAL A 116 34.60 -13.99 -7.27
C VAL A 116 35.67 -13.40 -6.38
N GLY A 117 35.32 -12.74 -5.27
CA GLY A 117 36.26 -12.08 -4.38
C GLY A 117 36.30 -12.69 -2.97
N TRP A 118 37.46 -12.97 -2.44
CA TRP A 118 37.71 -13.35 -1.05
C TRP A 118 38.40 -12.22 -0.31
N SER A 119 37.72 -11.65 0.68
CA SER A 119 38.27 -10.55 1.49
C SER A 119 38.85 -11.10 2.81
N PHE A 120 40.14 -10.90 3.03
CA PHE A 120 40.84 -11.31 4.25
C PHE A 120 40.82 -10.16 5.26
N THR A 121 39.69 -10.05 5.98
CA THR A 121 39.49 -9.04 7.01
C THR A 121 39.75 -9.61 8.41
N SER A 122 39.88 -8.73 9.41
CA SER A 122 40.03 -9.12 10.83
C SER A 122 41.31 -9.93 11.12
N LEU A 123 42.36 -9.73 10.32
CA LEU A 123 43.65 -10.33 10.57
C LEU A 123 44.42 -9.57 11.66
N ALA A 124 45.25 -10.27 12.43
CA ALA A 124 46.20 -9.63 13.35
C ALA A 124 47.15 -8.69 12.56
N GLU A 125 47.58 -7.59 13.18
CA GLU A 125 48.52 -6.63 12.54
C GLU A 125 49.84 -7.27 12.06
N THR A 126 50.20 -8.39 12.65
CA THR A 126 51.39 -9.18 12.29
C THR A 126 51.16 -10.16 11.17
N ALA A 127 49.90 -10.43 10.85
CA ALA A 127 49.53 -11.47 9.90
C ALA A 127 49.78 -11.04 8.44
N SER A 128 50.14 -12.00 7.61
CA SER A 128 50.24 -11.83 6.16
C SER A 128 49.66 -13.04 5.44
N VAL A 129 48.93 -12.79 4.34
CA VAL A 129 48.33 -13.83 3.53
C VAL A 129 49.22 -14.17 2.35
N GLN A 130 49.43 -15.45 2.14
CA GLN A 130 50.06 -16.01 0.96
C GLN A 130 49.09 -16.98 0.29
N ILE A 131 48.83 -16.77 -0.99
CA ILE A 131 47.99 -17.68 -1.78
C ILE A 131 48.90 -18.77 -2.35
N ASP A 132 48.64 -20.01 -1.93
CA ASP A 132 49.46 -21.16 -2.32
C ASP A 132 48.98 -21.80 -3.60
N GLY A 133 47.66 -21.75 -3.86
CA GLY A 133 47.08 -22.21 -5.09
C GLY A 133 45.57 -22.00 -5.20
N MET A 134 45.07 -22.09 -6.44
CA MET A 134 43.65 -22.12 -6.71
C MET A 134 43.34 -23.02 -7.90
N ARG A 135 42.35 -23.89 -7.76
CA ARG A 135 41.87 -24.74 -8.83
C ARG A 135 40.33 -24.87 -8.81
N LEU A 136 39.76 -25.20 -9.91
CA LEU A 136 38.34 -25.46 -10.04
C LEU A 136 38.04 -26.75 -10.81
N ALA A 137 36.91 -27.38 -10.50
CA ALA A 137 36.35 -28.50 -11.24
C ALA A 137 34.84 -28.32 -11.40
N GLN A 138 34.23 -29.05 -12.29
CA GLN A 138 32.75 -29.16 -12.35
C GLN A 138 32.24 -29.83 -11.07
N ALA A 139 31.08 -29.40 -10.60
CA ALA A 139 30.43 -29.99 -9.45
C ALA A 139 29.06 -30.58 -9.83
N ASP A 140 28.76 -31.75 -9.25
CA ASP A 140 27.41 -32.34 -9.36
C ASP A 140 26.36 -31.58 -8.50
N ALA A 141 25.12 -32.09 -8.49
CA ALA A 141 24.03 -31.48 -7.73
C ALA A 141 24.28 -31.46 -6.21
N ASP A 142 25.04 -32.41 -5.69
CA ASP A 142 25.37 -32.57 -4.28
C ASP A 142 26.67 -31.79 -3.88
N GLY A 143 27.32 -31.17 -4.88
CA GLY A 143 28.54 -30.39 -4.69
C GLY A 143 29.80 -31.25 -4.64
N ASN A 144 29.79 -32.46 -5.18
CA ASN A 144 31.00 -33.26 -5.31
C ASN A 144 31.68 -33.00 -6.66
N VAL A 145 32.96 -33.28 -6.72
CA VAL A 145 33.78 -33.08 -7.92
C VAL A 145 33.33 -34.01 -9.05
N GLU A 146 33.03 -33.43 -10.19
CA GLU A 146 32.70 -34.12 -11.43
C GLU A 146 33.69 -33.70 -12.52
N GLY A 147 34.61 -34.60 -12.87
CA GLY A 147 35.65 -34.34 -13.87
C GLY A 147 37.02 -33.92 -13.30
N ASP A 148 37.85 -33.34 -14.17
CA ASP A 148 39.25 -33.01 -13.84
C ASP A 148 39.41 -31.61 -13.24
N TRP A 149 40.34 -31.47 -12.32
CA TRP A 149 40.74 -30.18 -11.75
C TRP A 149 41.49 -29.33 -12.77
N LYS A 150 41.10 -28.09 -12.93
CA LYS A 150 41.76 -27.07 -13.73
C LYS A 150 42.38 -26.04 -12.77
N THR A 151 43.74 -25.93 -12.84
CA THR A 151 44.46 -24.93 -12.06
C THR A 151 44.34 -23.54 -12.66
N LEU A 152 44.04 -22.54 -11.84
CA LEU A 152 44.06 -21.13 -12.23
C LEU A 152 45.47 -20.58 -12.14
N SER A 153 45.87 -19.73 -13.07
CA SER A 153 47.17 -19.10 -13.08
C SER A 153 47.18 -17.81 -12.25
N SER A 154 48.21 -17.64 -11.43
CA SER A 154 48.42 -16.38 -10.69
C SER A 154 48.82 -15.26 -11.64
N THR A 155 48.27 -14.05 -11.43
CA THR A 155 48.62 -12.87 -12.21
C THR A 155 48.62 -11.60 -11.35
N SER A 156 49.20 -10.52 -11.87
CA SER A 156 49.18 -9.23 -11.18
C SER A 156 47.76 -8.62 -11.24
N PHE A 157 47.28 -8.12 -10.11
CA PHE A 157 45.96 -7.50 -10.03
C PHE A 157 45.81 -6.27 -10.92
N SER A 158 44.65 -6.15 -11.60
CA SER A 158 44.28 -4.96 -12.36
C SER A 158 42.83 -4.59 -12.08
N ALA A 159 42.62 -3.40 -11.58
CA ALA A 159 41.26 -2.87 -11.29
C ALA A 159 40.35 -2.80 -12.54
N LYS A 160 40.92 -2.77 -13.74
CA LYS A 160 40.18 -2.79 -15.01
C LYS A 160 39.38 -4.08 -15.19
N TRP A 161 39.81 -5.20 -14.60
CA TRP A 161 39.11 -6.47 -14.71
C TRP A 161 37.80 -6.51 -13.92
N LEU A 162 37.74 -5.76 -12.80
CA LEU A 162 36.50 -5.61 -12.02
C LEU A 162 35.42 -4.79 -12.79
N ALA A 163 35.85 -3.97 -13.74
CA ALA A 163 34.93 -3.16 -14.58
C ALA A 163 34.54 -3.85 -15.90
N GLY A 164 34.68 -5.17 -16.00
CA GLY A 164 34.37 -5.95 -17.20
C GLY A 164 35.50 -6.08 -18.23
N GLY A 165 36.71 -5.71 -17.87
CA GLY A 165 37.90 -6.01 -18.66
C GLY A 165 38.27 -7.50 -18.55
N ALA A 166 38.39 -8.22 -19.67
CA ALA A 166 38.70 -9.65 -19.66
C ALA A 166 40.13 -9.91 -19.19
N SER A 167 40.28 -10.89 -18.28
CA SER A 167 41.59 -11.55 -18.07
C SER A 167 41.84 -12.56 -19.20
N SER A 168 43.07 -12.85 -19.52
CA SER A 168 43.44 -13.84 -20.55
C SER A 168 43.37 -15.26 -19.99
N GLY A 169 42.19 -15.86 -19.83
CA GLY A 169 42.02 -17.21 -19.33
C GLY A 169 41.60 -17.26 -17.83
N ALA A 170 41.41 -18.47 -17.31
CA ALA A 170 41.07 -18.67 -15.90
C ALA A 170 42.29 -18.33 -15.01
N THR A 171 42.17 -17.23 -14.25
CA THR A 171 43.27 -16.65 -13.44
C THR A 171 42.78 -16.19 -12.09
N TYR A 172 43.72 -15.99 -11.15
CA TYR A 172 43.45 -15.26 -9.90
C TYR A 172 44.51 -14.16 -9.68
N ALA A 173 44.13 -13.13 -8.92
CA ALA A 173 45.02 -12.01 -8.62
C ALA A 173 44.73 -11.47 -7.21
N TYR A 174 45.78 -11.17 -6.46
CA TYR A 174 45.65 -10.61 -5.10
C TYR A 174 45.86 -9.10 -5.10
N ASP A 175 44.90 -8.38 -4.55
CA ASP A 175 44.96 -6.93 -4.31
C ASP A 175 45.54 -6.68 -2.90
N ASN A 176 46.82 -6.39 -2.81
CA ASN A 176 47.50 -6.11 -1.54
C ASN A 176 46.93 -4.85 -0.83
N ALA A 177 46.35 -3.91 -1.57
CA ALA A 177 45.83 -2.67 -0.98
C ALA A 177 44.53 -2.91 -0.23
N LYS A 178 43.78 -3.92 -0.65
CA LYS A 178 42.47 -4.28 -0.06
C LYS A 178 42.47 -5.60 0.69
N ASN A 179 43.59 -6.31 0.75
CA ASN A 179 43.70 -7.69 1.24
C ASN A 179 42.61 -8.58 0.64
N THR A 180 42.39 -8.51 -0.67
CA THR A 180 41.33 -9.22 -1.36
C THR A 180 41.88 -10.03 -2.53
N LEU A 181 41.56 -11.32 -2.57
CA LEU A 181 41.82 -12.20 -3.69
C LEU A 181 40.63 -12.14 -4.66
N TYR A 182 40.91 -11.96 -5.92
CA TYR A 182 39.94 -12.05 -7.01
C TYR A 182 40.24 -13.23 -7.91
N ALA A 183 39.25 -14.11 -8.10
CA ALA A 183 39.28 -15.18 -9.09
C ALA A 183 38.44 -14.81 -10.31
N PHE A 184 38.96 -15.08 -11.50
CA PHE A 184 38.29 -14.90 -12.80
C PHE A 184 38.14 -16.29 -13.46
N PRO A 185 37.13 -17.09 -13.06
CA PRO A 185 37.06 -18.52 -13.43
C PRO A 185 36.73 -18.74 -14.90
N GLN A 186 36.10 -17.77 -15.60
CA GLN A 186 35.67 -17.84 -16.99
C GLN A 186 34.73 -19.05 -17.24
N VAL A 187 33.67 -19.13 -16.46
CA VAL A 187 32.63 -20.14 -16.55
C VAL A 187 31.30 -19.44 -16.83
N SER A 188 30.40 -20.13 -17.51
CA SER A 188 29.03 -19.66 -17.82
C SER A 188 28.03 -20.76 -17.54
N ASP A 189 26.88 -20.40 -16.95
CA ASP A 189 25.76 -21.31 -16.69
C ASP A 189 26.17 -22.70 -16.18
N SER A 190 27.07 -22.72 -15.16
CA SER A 190 27.64 -23.96 -14.66
C SER A 190 27.89 -23.92 -13.16
N ARG A 191 27.80 -25.10 -12.55
CA ARG A 191 28.15 -25.33 -11.16
C ARG A 191 29.58 -25.83 -11.08
N VAL A 192 30.39 -25.13 -10.30
CA VAL A 192 31.81 -25.50 -10.09
C VAL A 192 32.11 -25.56 -8.60
N ILE A 193 33.10 -26.40 -8.25
CA ILE A 193 33.75 -26.36 -6.94
C ILE A 193 35.09 -25.67 -7.11
N VAL A 194 35.35 -24.66 -6.30
CA VAL A 194 36.60 -23.94 -6.23
C VAL A 194 37.35 -24.40 -4.99
N GLU A 195 38.59 -24.85 -5.16
CA GLU A 195 39.52 -25.10 -4.08
C GLU A 195 40.49 -23.91 -4.04
N LEU A 196 40.60 -23.30 -2.86
CA LEU A 196 41.55 -22.23 -2.56
C LEU A 196 42.47 -22.69 -1.41
N ASP A 197 43.76 -22.78 -1.67
CA ASP A 197 44.80 -23.10 -0.70
C ASP A 197 45.63 -21.85 -0.38
N TYR A 198 45.71 -21.50 0.90
CA TYR A 198 46.42 -20.32 1.35
C TYR A 198 47.00 -20.47 2.77
N THR A 199 48.06 -19.72 3.04
CA THR A 199 48.70 -19.66 4.34
C THR A 199 48.58 -18.26 4.93
N ILE A 200 48.16 -18.15 6.20
CA ILE A 200 48.19 -16.89 6.95
C ILE A 200 49.34 -16.98 7.96
N ALA A 201 50.44 -16.36 7.65
CA ALA A 201 51.56 -16.33 8.56
C ALA A 201 51.34 -15.39 9.75
N ASN A 202 51.88 -15.73 10.92
CA ASN A 202 51.75 -14.96 12.16
C ASN A 202 50.29 -14.65 12.57
N ALA A 203 49.39 -15.59 12.40
CA ALA A 203 47.95 -15.43 12.60
C ALA A 203 47.49 -15.70 14.05
N ALA A 204 48.02 -16.77 14.68
CA ALA A 204 47.72 -17.05 16.08
C ALA A 204 48.55 -16.15 17.01
N LEU A 205 47.89 -15.64 18.04
CA LEU A 205 48.55 -14.80 19.07
C LEU A 205 48.87 -15.66 20.29
N ALA A 206 50.11 -15.60 20.77
CA ALA A 206 50.55 -16.31 21.97
C ALA A 206 50.71 -15.34 23.13
N TYR A 207 50.00 -15.60 24.20
CA TYR A 207 50.02 -14.84 25.47
C TYR A 207 50.77 -15.63 26.53
N LYS A 208 50.79 -15.13 27.77
CA LYS A 208 51.46 -15.77 28.88
C LYS A 208 50.86 -17.11 29.28
N ASP A 209 49.52 -17.18 29.24
CA ASP A 209 48.69 -18.25 29.77
C ASP A 209 47.95 -19.04 28.70
N ILE A 210 47.66 -18.41 27.55
CA ILE A 210 46.95 -19.01 26.42
C ILE A 210 47.55 -18.61 25.08
N SER A 211 47.16 -19.36 24.03
CA SER A 211 47.19 -18.93 22.64
C SER A 211 45.77 -18.68 22.14
N GLU A 212 45.64 -17.73 21.23
CA GLU A 212 44.38 -17.28 20.71
C GLU A 212 44.40 -17.36 19.18
N ALA A 213 43.45 -18.10 18.61
CA ALA A 213 43.20 -18.12 17.18
C ALA A 213 41.86 -17.41 16.92
N TYR A 214 41.92 -16.30 16.19
CA TYR A 214 40.76 -15.54 15.76
C TYR A 214 40.74 -15.50 14.23
N TRP A 215 39.69 -16.07 13.62
CA TRP A 215 39.66 -16.27 12.19
C TRP A 215 38.25 -16.12 11.60
N THR A 216 38.13 -15.18 10.65
CA THR A 216 36.90 -14.96 9.89
C THR A 216 36.91 -15.84 8.65
N TYR A 217 36.09 -16.89 8.63
CA TYR A 217 35.99 -17.85 7.52
C TYR A 217 34.91 -17.51 6.49
N VAL A 218 33.96 -16.62 6.84
CA VAL A 218 33.07 -15.94 5.87
C VAL A 218 33.13 -14.45 6.19
N SER A 219 33.61 -13.65 5.24
CA SER A 219 33.80 -12.22 5.45
C SER A 219 32.48 -11.47 5.28
N LEU A 220 32.37 -10.30 5.93
CA LEU A 220 31.22 -9.40 5.81
C LEU A 220 30.98 -8.95 4.36
N ASP A 221 32.04 -8.89 3.56
CA ASP A 221 32.01 -8.44 2.16
C ASP A 221 31.63 -9.56 1.18
N TRP A 222 31.35 -10.78 1.67
CA TRP A 222 30.90 -11.87 0.81
C TRP A 222 29.52 -11.57 0.23
N PRO A 223 29.37 -11.50 -1.11
CA PRO A 223 28.22 -10.84 -1.72
C PRO A 223 26.94 -11.71 -1.83
N VAL A 224 27.06 -13.02 -1.63
CA VAL A 224 25.95 -13.98 -1.75
C VAL A 224 25.78 -14.78 -0.47
N ALA A 225 24.61 -15.38 -0.27
CA ALA A 225 24.43 -16.30 0.84
C ALA A 225 25.39 -17.50 0.68
N SER A 226 26.13 -17.84 1.74
CA SER A 226 26.88 -19.10 1.86
C SER A 226 26.02 -20.08 2.63
N GLU A 227 25.61 -21.17 1.98
CA GLU A 227 24.78 -22.20 2.59
C GLU A 227 25.64 -23.39 3.02
N ASN A 228 25.19 -24.15 4.01
CA ASN A 228 25.86 -25.36 4.52
C ASN A 228 27.36 -25.14 4.73
N VAL A 229 27.71 -24.14 5.56
CA VAL A 229 29.08 -23.77 5.83
C VAL A 229 29.62 -24.62 6.95
N THR A 230 30.73 -25.33 6.70
CA THR A 230 31.47 -26.09 7.72
C THR A 230 32.91 -25.61 7.78
N ALA A 231 33.37 -25.16 8.93
CA ALA A 231 34.75 -24.81 9.20
C ALA A 231 35.34 -25.77 10.23
N THR A 232 36.38 -26.49 9.84
CA THR A 232 37.08 -27.45 10.71
C THR A 232 38.48 -26.92 11.03
N ILE A 233 38.77 -26.71 12.32
CA ILE A 233 40.04 -26.19 12.79
C ILE A 233 40.78 -27.28 13.55
N THR A 234 41.97 -27.62 13.12
CA THR A 234 42.85 -28.58 13.79
C THR A 234 43.94 -27.83 14.55
N LEU A 235 44.03 -28.07 15.84
CA LEU A 235 45.01 -27.43 16.72
C LEU A 235 46.30 -28.26 16.83
N PRO A 236 47.50 -27.64 17.06
CA PRO A 236 48.77 -28.32 17.19
C PRO A 236 48.94 -28.90 18.60
N VAL A 237 48.13 -29.89 18.95
CA VAL A 237 48.13 -30.54 20.28
C VAL A 237 49.51 -31.13 20.57
N ALA A 238 50.13 -30.71 21.70
CA ALA A 238 51.43 -31.23 22.08
C ALA A 238 51.36 -32.70 22.48
N GLN A 239 52.43 -33.45 22.17
CA GLN A 239 52.47 -34.88 22.43
C GLN A 239 52.30 -35.19 23.91
N GLY A 240 51.33 -36.02 24.27
CA GLY A 240 51.04 -36.42 25.65
C GLY A 240 50.08 -35.48 26.41
N GLU A 241 49.61 -34.38 25.81
CA GLU A 241 48.62 -33.51 26.39
C GLU A 241 47.18 -34.03 26.07
N THR A 242 46.27 -33.77 26.99
CA THR A 242 44.85 -34.17 26.85
C THR A 242 44.01 -32.94 26.58
N VAL A 243 43.20 -33.00 25.53
CA VAL A 243 42.20 -31.96 25.23
C VAL A 243 40.96 -32.19 26.06
N ILE A 244 40.58 -31.18 26.85
CA ILE A 244 39.34 -31.14 27.61
C ILE A 244 38.51 -29.98 27.03
N PRO A 245 37.38 -30.24 26.33
CA PRO A 245 36.50 -29.21 25.80
C PRO A 245 36.00 -28.26 26.90
N ASN A 246 35.96 -26.98 26.62
CA ASN A 246 35.61 -25.89 27.53
C ASN A 246 36.54 -25.69 28.73
N ASP A 247 37.67 -26.36 28.74
CA ASP A 247 38.73 -26.17 29.74
C ASP A 247 40.09 -25.95 29.10
N THR A 248 40.74 -27.00 28.56
CA THR A 248 42.00 -26.89 27.85
C THR A 248 41.86 -26.14 26.52
N VAL A 249 40.77 -26.42 25.79
CA VAL A 249 40.36 -25.74 24.54
C VAL A 249 38.99 -25.15 24.71
N ARG A 250 38.86 -23.86 24.44
CA ARG A 250 37.58 -23.14 24.37
C ARG A 250 37.39 -22.59 22.98
N ALA A 251 36.15 -22.71 22.46
CA ALA A 251 35.81 -22.23 21.14
C ALA A 251 34.46 -21.55 21.12
N TRP A 252 34.38 -20.44 20.43
CA TRP A 252 33.16 -19.68 20.19
C TRP A 252 33.05 -19.38 18.69
N GLY A 253 31.78 -19.33 18.21
CA GLY A 253 31.47 -18.87 16.88
C GLY A 253 30.72 -17.54 16.95
N HIS A 254 31.18 -16.55 16.18
CA HIS A 254 30.47 -15.26 16.03
C HIS A 254 29.90 -15.18 14.64
N GLY A 255 28.58 -15.00 14.52
CA GLY A 255 27.90 -14.98 13.22
C GLY A 255 26.42 -15.31 13.28
N PRO A 256 25.91 -16.16 12.40
CA PRO A 256 24.53 -16.59 12.40
C PRO A 256 24.12 -17.31 13.70
N GLN A 257 22.87 -17.06 14.15
CA GLN A 257 22.38 -17.62 15.43
C GLN A 257 22.15 -19.12 15.43
N ASN A 258 22.00 -19.72 14.26
CA ASN A 258 21.77 -21.15 14.07
C ASN A 258 23.08 -21.93 13.86
N GLY A 259 24.21 -21.28 14.05
CA GLY A 259 25.51 -21.91 14.05
C GLY A 259 25.74 -22.78 15.27
N THR A 260 26.53 -23.83 15.12
CA THR A 260 26.95 -24.74 16.20
C THR A 260 28.48 -24.79 16.25
N VAL A 261 28.99 -24.95 17.47
CA VAL A 261 30.44 -25.13 17.72
C VAL A 261 30.62 -26.38 18.55
N SER A 262 31.58 -27.22 18.16
CA SER A 262 31.96 -28.40 18.92
C SER A 262 33.50 -28.55 18.97
N VAL A 263 34.02 -29.09 20.06
CA VAL A 263 35.42 -29.38 20.25
C VAL A 263 35.55 -30.86 20.59
N ASP A 264 36.42 -31.61 19.88
CA ASP A 264 36.66 -33.01 20.16
C ASP A 264 37.91 -33.24 21.05
N SER A 265 38.11 -34.47 21.48
CA SER A 265 39.25 -34.87 22.30
C SER A 265 40.60 -34.92 21.55
N ALA A 266 40.59 -34.78 20.24
CA ALA A 266 41.78 -34.67 19.39
C ALA A 266 42.24 -33.23 19.19
N GLY A 267 41.45 -32.24 19.68
CA GLY A 267 41.76 -30.82 19.46
C GLY A 267 41.21 -30.27 18.14
N THR A 268 40.23 -30.96 17.55
CA THR A 268 39.51 -30.47 16.38
C THR A 268 38.32 -29.65 16.83
N VAL A 269 38.23 -28.42 16.31
CA VAL A 269 37.06 -27.54 16.48
C VAL A 269 36.26 -27.52 15.19
N VAL A 270 34.97 -27.85 15.27
CA VAL A 270 34.06 -27.80 14.13
C VAL A 270 33.00 -26.75 14.38
N LEU A 271 32.91 -25.80 13.46
CA LEU A 271 31.84 -24.81 13.38
C LEU A 271 30.95 -25.14 12.18
N HIS A 272 29.65 -25.10 12.38
CA HIS A 272 28.68 -25.33 11.28
C HIS A 272 27.60 -24.27 11.30
N ASP A 273 27.42 -23.58 10.17
CA ASP A 273 26.39 -22.57 9.94
C ASP A 273 25.46 -23.05 8.81
N VAL A 274 24.15 -23.07 9.07
CA VAL A 274 23.17 -23.45 8.03
C VAL A 274 23.21 -22.47 6.87
N VAL A 275 23.27 -21.17 7.17
CA VAL A 275 23.39 -20.10 6.19
C VAL A 275 24.04 -18.86 6.79
N VAL A 276 24.98 -18.27 6.05
CA VAL A 276 25.55 -16.94 6.32
C VAL A 276 25.10 -16.00 5.21
N ASN A 277 24.18 -15.07 5.53
CA ASN A 277 23.59 -14.17 4.53
C ASN A 277 24.53 -13.02 4.15
N PRO A 278 24.37 -12.38 2.98
CA PRO A 278 25.11 -11.16 2.63
C PRO A 278 24.98 -10.10 3.73
N GLY A 279 26.11 -9.48 4.08
CA GLY A 279 26.17 -8.52 5.19
C GLY A 279 26.24 -9.16 6.58
N GLN A 280 26.33 -10.49 6.67
CA GLN A 280 26.74 -11.23 7.87
C GLN A 280 28.17 -11.75 7.70
N TYR A 281 28.79 -12.11 8.81
CA TYR A 281 30.12 -12.75 8.83
C TYR A 281 30.06 -14.02 9.68
N ALA A 282 31.04 -14.90 9.51
CA ALA A 282 31.23 -16.04 10.39
C ALA A 282 32.72 -16.11 10.82
N THR A 283 32.95 -16.12 12.13
CA THR A 283 34.26 -16.03 12.75
C THR A 283 34.39 -17.10 13.83
N ALA A 284 35.52 -17.75 13.86
CA ALA A 284 35.93 -18.64 14.93
C ALA A 284 36.86 -17.92 15.91
N HIS A 285 36.59 -18.03 17.21
CA HIS A 285 37.50 -17.62 18.27
C HIS A 285 37.84 -18.84 19.13
N VAL A 286 39.11 -19.22 19.12
CA VAL A 286 39.58 -20.45 19.78
C VAL A 286 40.73 -20.12 20.69
N LEU A 287 40.60 -20.55 21.95
CA LEU A 287 41.64 -20.47 22.98
C LEU A 287 42.24 -21.86 23.22
N PHE A 288 43.55 -21.96 23.29
CA PHE A 288 44.30 -23.19 23.55
C PHE A 288 45.58 -22.90 24.32
N PRO A 289 46.27 -23.90 24.90
CA PRO A 289 47.47 -23.70 25.71
C PRO A 289 48.57 -22.97 24.97
N ALA A 290 49.24 -22.00 25.64
CA ALA A 290 50.36 -21.26 25.07
C ALA A 290 51.56 -22.14 24.73
N SER A 291 51.70 -23.29 25.40
CA SER A 291 52.75 -24.29 25.19
C SER A 291 52.74 -25.00 23.83
N TRP A 292 51.54 -24.96 23.14
CA TRP A 292 51.39 -25.67 21.87
C TRP A 292 52.04 -24.91 20.69
N LEU A 293 52.24 -23.60 20.83
CA LEU A 293 53.01 -22.80 19.84
C LEU A 293 54.49 -22.77 20.23
N THR A 294 55.25 -23.72 19.69
CA THR A 294 56.65 -23.95 20.08
C THR A 294 57.69 -23.24 19.18
N HIS A 295 57.31 -22.84 17.96
CA HIS A 295 58.20 -22.30 16.95
C HIS A 295 57.87 -20.88 16.53
N LEU A 296 57.35 -20.05 17.46
CA LEU A 296 57.02 -18.66 17.18
C LEU A 296 58.23 -17.86 16.78
N ASP A 297 58.19 -17.27 15.61
CA ASP A 297 59.24 -16.39 15.10
C ASP A 297 58.78 -14.93 15.10
N GLY A 298 59.69 -14.03 15.47
CA GLY A 298 59.48 -12.59 15.41
C GLY A 298 59.18 -11.89 16.74
N LYS A 299 59.78 -10.70 16.91
CA LYS A 299 59.69 -9.86 18.12
C LYS A 299 58.25 -9.45 18.45
N LYS A 300 57.34 -9.26 17.45
CA LYS A 300 55.95 -8.87 17.66
C LYS A 300 55.10 -10.00 18.26
N MET A 301 55.31 -11.24 17.82
CA MET A 301 54.63 -12.42 18.36
C MET A 301 55.02 -12.71 19.79
N LEU A 302 56.26 -12.42 20.17
CA LEU A 302 56.79 -12.61 21.52
C LEU A 302 56.39 -11.50 22.51
N ALA A 303 55.95 -10.33 22.02
CA ALA A 303 55.59 -9.19 22.87
C ALA A 303 54.36 -9.50 23.75
N ASN A 304 53.41 -10.30 23.28
CA ASN A 304 52.17 -10.65 24.02
C ASN A 304 52.41 -11.69 25.12
N ARG A 305 53.53 -12.45 25.08
CA ARG A 305 53.86 -13.47 26.08
C ARG A 305 54.07 -12.93 27.51
N ALA A 306 54.23 -11.64 27.68
CA ALA A 306 54.30 -11.01 29.01
C ALA A 306 52.91 -10.78 29.65
N THR A 307 51.83 -10.86 28.88
CA THR A 307 50.47 -10.47 29.29
C THR A 307 49.61 -11.71 29.45
N ALA A 308 48.90 -11.83 30.58
CA ALA A 308 47.83 -12.82 30.74
C ALA A 308 46.56 -12.40 29.98
N ARG A 309 45.91 -13.33 29.30
CA ARG A 309 44.79 -13.05 28.42
C ARG A 309 43.53 -13.89 28.71
N LEU A 310 43.66 -15.07 29.35
CA LEU A 310 42.59 -16.04 29.51
C LEU A 310 41.32 -15.43 30.15
N ASP A 311 41.46 -14.82 31.35
CA ASP A 311 40.31 -14.26 32.08
C ASP A 311 39.65 -13.12 31.30
N TYR A 312 40.46 -12.33 30.61
CA TYR A 312 39.94 -11.23 29.79
C TYR A 312 39.16 -11.75 28.57
N ALA A 313 39.70 -12.75 27.85
CA ALA A 313 39.02 -13.34 26.70
C ALA A 313 37.70 -14.00 27.09
N ILE A 314 37.66 -14.72 28.21
CA ILE A 314 36.44 -15.31 28.74
C ILE A 314 35.42 -14.22 29.12
N ALA A 315 35.85 -13.12 29.74
CA ALA A 315 34.99 -12.02 30.10
C ALA A 315 34.43 -11.29 28.88
N GLU A 316 35.24 -11.13 27.82
CA GLU A 316 34.88 -10.54 26.55
C GLU A 316 33.80 -11.37 25.85
N GLU A 317 33.98 -12.69 25.77
CA GLU A 317 32.97 -13.61 25.22
C GLU A 317 31.66 -13.62 26.02
N LYS A 318 31.77 -13.54 27.35
CA LYS A 318 30.58 -13.42 28.20
C LYS A 318 29.82 -12.13 27.94
N VAL A 319 30.51 -10.99 27.84
CA VAL A 319 29.87 -9.70 27.52
C VAL A 319 29.18 -9.78 26.16
N TRP A 320 29.84 -10.40 25.19
CA TRP A 320 29.25 -10.61 23.86
C TRP A 320 27.97 -11.45 23.92
N THR A 321 27.99 -12.60 24.62
CA THR A 321 26.84 -13.47 24.80
C THR A 321 25.70 -12.81 25.59
N ASP A 322 26.04 -12.11 26.69
CA ASP A 322 25.06 -11.40 27.53
C ASP A 322 24.39 -10.23 26.77
N SER A 323 25.15 -9.46 26.01
CA SER A 323 24.60 -8.38 25.20
C SER A 323 23.66 -8.88 24.11
N TRP A 324 23.97 -10.01 23.55
CA TRP A 324 23.17 -10.66 22.52
C TRP A 324 21.84 -11.21 23.07
N SER A 325 21.88 -11.93 24.20
CA SER A 325 20.68 -12.44 24.85
C SER A 325 19.75 -11.31 25.29
N PHE A 326 20.30 -10.22 25.85
CA PHE A 326 19.54 -9.03 26.25
C PHE A 326 18.84 -8.38 25.04
N GLN A 327 19.51 -8.27 23.89
CA GLN A 327 18.88 -7.73 22.67
C GLN A 327 17.70 -8.59 22.21
N GLN A 328 17.82 -9.91 22.25
CA GLN A 328 16.73 -10.82 21.88
C GLN A 328 15.53 -10.71 22.80
N GLU A 329 15.76 -10.73 24.11
CA GLU A 329 14.69 -10.58 25.11
C GLU A 329 13.99 -9.21 24.96
N ALA A 330 14.74 -8.14 24.75
CA ALA A 330 14.19 -6.81 24.52
C ALA A 330 13.35 -6.73 23.25
N LEU A 331 13.75 -7.38 22.16
CA LEU A 331 12.96 -7.44 20.93
C LEU A 331 11.68 -8.27 21.16
N PHE A 332 11.77 -9.41 21.80
CA PHE A 332 10.61 -10.28 22.07
C PHE A 332 9.58 -9.57 22.96
N THR A 333 10.03 -8.93 24.03
CA THR A 333 9.16 -8.14 24.92
C THR A 333 8.51 -6.96 24.20
N THR A 334 9.25 -6.28 23.31
CA THR A 334 8.72 -5.19 22.48
C THR A 334 7.63 -5.68 21.55
N PHE A 335 7.82 -6.80 20.86
CA PHE A 335 6.81 -7.36 19.96
C PHE A 335 5.58 -7.86 20.71
N ALA A 336 5.76 -8.47 21.88
CA ALA A 336 4.65 -8.85 22.75
C ALA A 336 3.82 -7.64 23.19
N LEU A 337 4.48 -6.54 23.56
CA LEU A 337 3.80 -5.28 23.92
C LEU A 337 2.99 -4.72 22.75
N ILE A 338 3.58 -4.68 21.53
CA ILE A 338 2.89 -4.24 20.32
C ILE A 338 1.65 -5.11 20.07
N ALA A 339 1.77 -6.42 20.20
CA ALA A 339 0.64 -7.34 20.02
C ALA A 339 -0.49 -7.07 21.03
N VAL A 340 -0.16 -6.84 22.29
CA VAL A 340 -1.13 -6.48 23.35
C VAL A 340 -1.82 -5.15 23.04
N VAL A 341 -1.08 -4.13 22.60
CA VAL A 341 -1.66 -2.83 22.20
C VAL A 341 -2.59 -2.99 21.00
N CYS A 342 -2.18 -3.74 19.98
CA CYS A 342 -3.01 -4.03 18.81
C CYS A 342 -4.31 -4.76 19.21
N ALA A 343 -4.22 -5.76 20.08
CA ALA A 343 -5.38 -6.47 20.62
C ALA A 343 -6.33 -5.54 21.40
N ALA A 344 -5.79 -4.66 22.24
CA ALA A 344 -6.57 -3.68 22.99
C ALA A 344 -7.32 -2.70 22.07
N ILE A 345 -6.69 -2.23 20.97
CA ILE A 345 -7.32 -1.38 19.97
C ILE A 345 -8.50 -2.11 19.31
N LEU A 346 -8.31 -3.37 18.92
CA LEU A 346 -9.37 -4.17 18.29
C LEU A 346 -10.54 -4.42 19.24
N VAL A 347 -10.26 -4.73 20.51
CA VAL A 347 -11.30 -4.88 21.54
C VAL A 347 -12.05 -3.57 21.76
N ALA A 348 -11.34 -2.45 21.86
CA ALA A 348 -11.97 -1.13 22.00
C ALA A 348 -12.86 -0.79 20.79
N ALA A 349 -12.40 -1.09 19.56
CA ALA A 349 -13.18 -0.92 18.34
C ALA A 349 -14.44 -1.81 18.33
N ALA A 350 -14.34 -3.07 18.77
CA ALA A 350 -15.46 -3.98 18.88
C ALA A 350 -16.52 -3.49 19.92
N ILE A 351 -16.06 -3.02 21.08
CA ILE A 351 -16.94 -2.42 22.10
C ILE A 351 -17.62 -1.16 21.56
N ALA A 352 -16.86 -0.29 20.86
CA ALA A 352 -17.42 0.90 20.24
C ALA A 352 -18.49 0.55 19.21
N TYR A 353 -18.26 -0.46 18.37
CA TYR A 353 -19.26 -0.95 17.42
C TYR A 353 -20.52 -1.50 18.11
N ALA A 354 -20.35 -2.30 19.16
CA ALA A 354 -21.48 -2.86 19.90
C ALA A 354 -22.36 -1.77 20.53
N ARG A 355 -21.75 -0.66 21.00
CA ARG A 355 -22.46 0.45 21.65
C ARG A 355 -22.97 1.53 20.70
N LEU A 356 -22.21 1.86 19.66
CA LEU A 356 -22.43 3.02 18.81
C LEU A 356 -22.75 2.66 17.36
N GLY A 357 -22.37 1.45 16.88
CA GLY A 357 -22.50 1.06 15.48
C GLY A 357 -23.74 0.26 15.13
N ARG A 358 -24.38 -0.39 16.10
CA ARG A 358 -25.62 -1.17 15.86
C ARG A 358 -26.79 -0.22 15.65
N GLU A 359 -27.47 -0.38 14.50
CA GLU A 359 -28.69 0.39 14.24
C GLU A 359 -29.84 -0.05 15.15
N TYR A 360 -30.74 0.89 15.46
CA TYR A 360 -31.95 0.63 16.22
C TYR A 360 -32.92 -0.25 15.41
N PRO A 361 -33.76 -1.08 16.06
CA PRO A 361 -34.89 -1.71 15.38
C PRO A 361 -35.83 -0.64 14.84
N SER A 362 -36.42 -0.86 13.67
CA SER A 362 -37.42 0.04 13.09
C SER A 362 -38.83 -0.37 13.48
N ASP A 363 -39.76 0.60 13.53
CA ASP A 363 -41.19 0.42 13.73
C ASP A 363 -41.87 -0.24 12.51
N PHE A 364 -41.26 -0.12 11.33
CA PHE A 364 -41.74 -0.72 10.10
C PHE A 364 -40.86 -1.89 9.68
N SER A 365 -41.43 -3.09 9.62
CA SER A 365 -40.78 -4.33 9.20
C SER A 365 -41.35 -4.90 7.88
N GLY A 366 -42.29 -4.19 7.23
CA GLY A 366 -42.92 -4.59 5.97
C GLY A 366 -41.95 -4.55 4.79
N LYS A 367 -42.16 -5.42 3.81
CA LYS A 367 -41.38 -5.42 2.57
C LYS A 367 -41.71 -4.22 1.69
N TYR A 368 -42.98 -3.78 1.67
CA TYR A 368 -43.51 -2.73 0.80
C TYR A 368 -44.26 -1.66 1.60
N TYR A 369 -43.95 -0.40 1.28
CA TYR A 369 -44.64 0.79 1.78
C TYR A 369 -45.19 1.55 0.56
N ARG A 370 -46.45 2.00 0.60
CA ARG A 370 -47.18 2.49 -0.60
C ARG A 370 -47.55 3.97 -0.53
N GLU A 371 -47.03 4.68 0.44
CA GLU A 371 -47.36 6.08 0.71
C GLU A 371 -46.07 6.90 0.83
N VAL A 372 -46.21 8.23 0.91
CA VAL A 372 -45.08 9.10 1.26
C VAL A 372 -44.58 8.68 2.64
N PRO A 373 -43.25 8.45 2.82
CA PRO A 373 -42.71 7.89 4.07
C PRO A 373 -43.05 8.67 5.34
N GLU A 374 -43.25 9.98 5.20
CA GLU A 374 -43.69 10.90 6.24
C GLU A 374 -44.35 12.10 5.61
N GLU A 375 -45.48 12.56 6.19
CA GLU A 375 -46.23 13.72 5.68
C GLU A 375 -45.33 14.98 5.63
N GLY A 376 -45.33 15.68 4.51
CA GLY A 376 -44.52 16.88 4.32
C GLY A 376 -43.03 16.62 4.08
N LEU A 377 -42.57 15.37 4.06
CA LEU A 377 -41.15 15.03 3.78
C LEU A 377 -40.76 15.52 2.39
N GLU A 378 -39.63 16.22 2.31
CA GLU A 378 -39.06 16.63 1.05
C GLU A 378 -38.20 15.48 0.45
N PRO A 379 -38.35 15.18 -0.86
CA PRO A 379 -37.57 14.10 -1.50
C PRO A 379 -36.06 14.27 -1.34
N ALA A 380 -35.55 15.50 -1.42
CA ALA A 380 -34.12 15.81 -1.23
C ALA A 380 -33.64 15.45 0.19
N VAL A 381 -34.46 15.70 1.23
CA VAL A 381 -34.18 15.32 2.62
C VAL A 381 -34.18 13.80 2.77
N ALA A 382 -35.11 13.10 2.14
CA ALA A 382 -35.12 11.63 2.09
C ALA A 382 -33.87 11.08 1.36
N GLY A 383 -33.47 11.72 0.28
CA GLY A 383 -32.25 11.42 -0.45
C GLY A 383 -30.97 11.53 0.42
N ARG A 384 -30.87 12.57 1.22
CA ARG A 384 -29.79 12.76 2.19
C ARG A 384 -29.80 11.69 3.28
N LEU A 385 -30.95 11.36 3.84
CA LEU A 385 -31.09 10.27 4.81
C LEU A 385 -30.67 8.92 4.16
N TRP A 386 -31.06 8.70 2.91
CA TRP A 386 -30.70 7.52 2.13
C TRP A 386 -29.19 7.39 1.96
N ARG A 387 -28.50 8.46 1.59
CA ARG A 387 -27.07 8.51 1.28
C ARG A 387 -26.18 8.89 2.47
N TRP A 388 -26.61 8.72 3.69
CA TRP A 388 -25.80 9.03 4.89
C TRP A 388 -25.34 10.49 4.96
N ASN A 389 -26.17 11.42 4.53
CA ASN A 389 -25.91 12.85 4.44
C ASN A 389 -24.79 13.23 3.43
N HIS A 390 -24.58 12.40 2.41
CA HIS A 390 -23.71 12.77 1.28
C HIS A 390 -24.45 13.59 0.25
N ASP A 391 -23.78 14.60 -0.29
CA ASP A 391 -24.27 15.47 -1.34
C ASP A 391 -24.44 14.71 -2.65
N ASP A 392 -25.55 14.94 -3.35
CA ASP A 392 -25.78 14.45 -4.70
C ASP A 392 -26.63 15.47 -5.46
N MET A 393 -26.36 15.67 -6.74
CA MET A 393 -27.13 16.58 -7.60
C MET A 393 -28.56 16.09 -7.81
N ARG A 394 -28.85 14.81 -7.55
CA ARG A 394 -30.21 14.26 -7.55
C ARG A 394 -31.13 14.97 -6.54
N ASP A 395 -30.60 15.43 -5.40
CA ASP A 395 -31.35 16.19 -4.40
C ASP A 395 -31.98 17.44 -5.02
N PHE A 396 -31.19 18.17 -5.82
CA PHE A 396 -31.67 19.35 -6.51
C PHE A 396 -32.69 18.99 -7.60
N THR A 397 -32.41 17.94 -8.40
CA THR A 397 -33.32 17.48 -9.46
C THR A 397 -34.66 17.00 -8.90
N ALA A 398 -34.67 16.25 -7.79
CA ALA A 398 -35.88 15.82 -7.14
C ALA A 398 -36.69 17.01 -6.58
N THR A 399 -36.01 18.07 -6.11
CA THR A 399 -36.69 19.33 -5.73
C THR A 399 -37.31 20.02 -6.93
N VAL A 400 -36.65 20.03 -8.10
CA VAL A 400 -37.21 20.53 -9.37
C VAL A 400 -38.47 19.72 -9.76
N MET A 401 -38.40 18.39 -9.65
CA MET A 401 -39.54 17.52 -9.92
C MET A 401 -40.73 17.83 -8.98
N ARG A 402 -40.46 18.10 -7.70
CA ARG A 402 -41.49 18.49 -6.72
C ARG A 402 -42.08 19.86 -7.03
N LEU A 403 -41.28 20.83 -7.46
CA LEU A 403 -41.78 22.13 -7.94
C LEU A 403 -42.70 21.99 -9.15
N ALA A 404 -42.38 21.09 -10.07
CA ALA A 404 -43.23 20.78 -11.20
C ALA A 404 -44.54 20.09 -10.80
N HIS A 405 -44.48 19.14 -9.84
CA HIS A 405 -45.65 18.48 -9.28
C HIS A 405 -46.60 19.47 -8.58
N LYS A 406 -46.07 20.45 -7.84
CA LYS A 406 -46.84 21.53 -7.21
C LYS A 406 -47.44 22.54 -8.23
N GLY A 407 -47.11 22.40 -9.51
CA GLY A 407 -47.55 23.32 -10.57
C GLY A 407 -46.89 24.68 -10.54
N VAL A 408 -45.77 24.81 -9.84
CA VAL A 408 -44.97 26.06 -9.80
C VAL A 408 -44.07 26.18 -11.02
N LEU A 409 -43.44 25.08 -11.41
CA LEU A 409 -42.51 25.00 -12.53
C LEU A 409 -43.13 24.15 -13.66
N ARG A 410 -43.06 24.65 -14.89
CA ARG A 410 -43.44 23.91 -16.10
C ARG A 410 -42.17 23.49 -16.82
N ILE A 411 -42.10 22.23 -17.24
CA ILE A 411 -40.99 21.64 -17.94
C ILE A 411 -41.46 21.25 -19.36
N GLU A 412 -40.91 21.87 -20.38
CA GLU A 412 -41.32 21.65 -21.76
C GLU A 412 -40.15 21.14 -22.62
N ALA A 413 -40.43 20.19 -23.51
CA ALA A 413 -39.47 19.75 -24.51
C ALA A 413 -39.74 20.48 -25.84
N SER A 414 -38.71 20.96 -26.54
CA SER A 414 -38.86 21.41 -27.93
C SER A 414 -39.27 20.23 -28.82
N ASP A 415 -39.99 20.55 -29.90
CA ASP A 415 -40.22 19.55 -30.97
C ASP A 415 -38.86 19.21 -31.58
N PRO A 416 -38.42 17.92 -31.56
CA PRO A 416 -37.15 17.58 -32.11
C PRO A 416 -37.20 17.71 -33.64
N SER A 417 -36.20 18.39 -34.22
CA SER A 417 -35.83 18.15 -35.60
C SER A 417 -35.39 16.69 -35.71
N LYS A 418 -35.60 16.03 -36.86
CA LYS A 418 -35.51 14.57 -37.06
C LYS A 418 -34.24 13.90 -36.54
N ASP A 419 -33.18 14.66 -36.21
CA ASP A 419 -31.86 14.17 -35.84
C ASP A 419 -31.24 14.83 -34.59
N ALA A 420 -31.97 15.67 -33.83
CA ALA A 420 -31.41 16.35 -32.64
C ALA A 420 -32.10 15.92 -31.36
N ALA A 421 -31.34 15.82 -30.26
CA ALA A 421 -31.88 15.62 -28.93
C ALA A 421 -32.83 16.76 -28.53
N PRO A 422 -33.91 16.49 -27.78
CA PRO A 422 -34.87 17.54 -27.37
C PRO A 422 -34.18 18.59 -26.50
N THR A 423 -34.44 19.86 -26.77
CA THR A 423 -34.06 20.96 -25.88
C THR A 423 -35.12 21.14 -24.82
N TRP A 424 -34.70 21.15 -23.55
CA TRP A 424 -35.61 21.33 -22.43
C TRP A 424 -35.69 22.78 -22.00
N TYR A 425 -36.93 23.23 -21.72
CA TYR A 425 -37.24 24.58 -21.26
C TYR A 425 -37.91 24.51 -19.90
N LEU A 426 -37.55 25.43 -19.02
CA LEU A 426 -38.15 25.62 -17.70
C LEU A 426 -38.86 26.98 -17.68
N SER A 427 -40.11 27.02 -17.21
CA SER A 427 -40.87 28.26 -17.05
C SER A 427 -41.66 28.27 -15.75
N VAL A 428 -41.88 29.45 -15.17
CA VAL A 428 -42.73 29.61 -13.99
C VAL A 428 -44.18 29.71 -14.46
N ALA A 429 -45.06 28.87 -13.95
CA ALA A 429 -46.45 28.82 -14.35
C ALA A 429 -47.21 30.09 -13.91
N PHE A 430 -48.15 30.56 -14.73
CA PHE A 430 -49.08 31.64 -14.35
C PHE A 430 -49.96 31.21 -13.18
N GLY A 431 -50.05 32.07 -12.13
CA GLY A 431 -50.83 31.73 -10.93
C GLY A 431 -50.21 30.69 -10.03
N ALA A 432 -48.92 30.40 -10.19
CA ALA A 432 -48.16 29.43 -9.37
C ALA A 432 -48.30 29.74 -7.87
N PRO A 433 -48.50 28.74 -7.01
CA PRO A 433 -48.64 28.89 -5.55
C PRO A 433 -47.27 29.11 -4.87
N THR A 434 -46.58 30.18 -5.24
CA THR A 434 -45.23 30.47 -4.73
C THR A 434 -45.19 30.79 -3.24
N GLY A 435 -46.28 31.20 -2.65
CA GLY A 435 -46.38 31.47 -1.20
C GLY A 435 -46.36 30.25 -0.27
N SER A 436 -46.48 29.04 -0.84
CA SER A 436 -46.48 27.76 -0.10
C SER A 436 -45.16 26.97 -0.29
N LEU A 437 -44.12 27.59 -0.85
CA LEU A 437 -42.85 26.95 -1.08
C LEU A 437 -42.02 26.90 0.21
N SER A 438 -41.33 25.79 0.38
CA SER A 438 -40.28 25.70 1.42
C SER A 438 -39.07 26.59 1.07
N ALA A 439 -38.20 26.82 2.04
CA ALA A 439 -36.97 27.56 1.82
C ALA A 439 -36.07 26.88 0.75
N LEU A 440 -36.03 25.56 0.73
CA LEU A 440 -35.25 24.77 -0.26
C LEU A 440 -35.86 24.90 -1.66
N GLU A 441 -37.20 24.80 -1.75
CA GLU A 441 -37.95 24.94 -3.02
C GLU A 441 -37.82 26.38 -3.58
N SER A 442 -37.92 27.39 -2.73
CA SER A 442 -37.74 28.79 -3.14
C SER A 442 -36.35 29.08 -3.64
N SER A 443 -35.35 28.64 -2.91
CA SER A 443 -33.93 28.81 -3.32
C SER A 443 -33.62 28.04 -4.61
N ALA A 444 -34.15 26.82 -4.78
CA ALA A 444 -33.96 26.06 -6.02
C ALA A 444 -34.61 26.79 -7.21
N LEU A 445 -35.83 27.35 -7.03
CA LEU A 445 -36.49 28.14 -8.05
C LEU A 445 -35.71 29.38 -8.44
N GLU A 446 -35.09 30.08 -7.48
CA GLU A 446 -34.24 31.24 -7.70
C GLU A 446 -32.96 30.89 -8.48
N ILE A 447 -32.32 29.78 -8.16
CA ILE A 447 -31.14 29.29 -8.89
C ILE A 447 -31.49 29.01 -10.34
N LEU A 448 -32.62 28.39 -10.62
CA LEU A 448 -33.06 28.05 -11.98
C LEU A 448 -33.50 29.28 -12.76
N MET A 449 -34.41 30.07 -12.19
CA MET A 449 -35.10 31.13 -12.91
C MET A 449 -34.54 32.54 -12.62
N GLY A 450 -33.83 32.74 -11.47
CA GLY A 450 -33.42 34.07 -11.04
C GLY A 450 -34.61 35.00 -10.83
N HIS A 451 -34.43 36.27 -11.15
CA HIS A 451 -35.47 37.32 -11.05
C HIS A 451 -36.36 37.37 -12.32
N SER A 452 -36.63 36.21 -12.95
CA SER A 452 -37.45 36.15 -14.16
C SER A 452 -38.94 36.45 -13.84
N ALA A 453 -39.61 37.12 -14.79
CA ALA A 453 -41.03 37.37 -14.67
C ALA A 453 -41.86 36.08 -14.83
N LEU A 454 -43.09 36.06 -14.31
CA LEU A 454 -44.04 35.00 -14.53
C LEU A 454 -44.23 34.76 -16.02
N GLY A 455 -44.09 33.53 -16.48
CA GLY A 455 -44.21 33.16 -17.90
C GLY A 455 -42.90 33.16 -18.69
N ASP A 456 -41.80 33.69 -18.13
CA ASP A 456 -40.49 33.61 -18.78
C ASP A 456 -40.05 32.14 -18.88
N SER A 457 -39.55 31.77 -20.07
CA SER A 457 -39.02 30.43 -20.33
C SER A 457 -37.53 30.45 -20.48
N ARG A 458 -36.81 29.49 -19.87
CA ARG A 458 -35.37 29.33 -19.96
C ARG A 458 -34.98 27.93 -20.41
N SER A 459 -34.09 27.84 -21.39
CA SER A 459 -33.52 26.56 -21.78
C SER A 459 -32.43 26.09 -20.82
N LEU A 460 -32.19 24.79 -20.77
CA LEU A 460 -31.08 24.23 -19.99
C LEU A 460 -29.71 24.74 -20.49
N SER A 461 -29.57 25.03 -21.79
CA SER A 461 -28.38 25.65 -22.33
C SER A 461 -28.11 27.07 -21.83
N GLN A 462 -29.20 27.86 -21.64
CA GLN A 462 -29.12 29.19 -21.02
C GLN A 462 -28.69 29.13 -19.55
N LEU A 463 -29.14 28.09 -18.83
CA LEU A 463 -28.69 27.86 -17.46
C LEU A 463 -27.17 27.58 -17.39
N LYS A 464 -26.66 26.71 -18.28
CA LYS A 464 -25.23 26.43 -18.41
C LYS A 464 -24.42 27.67 -18.80
N GLN A 465 -24.93 28.49 -19.73
CA GLN A 465 -24.27 29.73 -20.12
C GLN A 465 -24.19 30.72 -18.95
N ARG A 466 -25.24 30.86 -18.14
CA ARG A 466 -25.25 31.70 -16.94
C ARG A 466 -24.21 31.26 -15.90
N ALA A 467 -24.01 29.95 -15.76
CA ALA A 467 -22.99 29.40 -14.87
C ALA A 467 -21.57 29.75 -15.33
N VAL A 468 -21.35 29.89 -16.63
CA VAL A 468 -20.05 30.34 -17.19
C VAL A 468 -19.88 31.84 -17.07
N ASP A 469 -20.95 32.62 -17.29
CA ASP A 469 -20.91 34.09 -17.28
C ASP A 469 -20.70 34.65 -15.86
N ARG A 470 -21.33 34.00 -14.84
CA ARG A 470 -21.25 34.39 -13.43
C ARG A 470 -20.91 33.17 -12.55
N PRO A 471 -19.70 32.61 -12.69
CA PRO A 471 -19.37 31.32 -12.11
C PRO A 471 -19.32 31.36 -10.58
N GLU A 472 -18.78 32.44 -9.99
CA GLU A 472 -18.66 32.56 -8.53
C GLU A 472 -20.06 32.59 -7.88
N ALA A 473 -20.95 33.43 -8.42
CA ALA A 473 -22.32 33.55 -7.91
C ALA A 473 -23.12 32.24 -8.08
N PHE A 474 -22.90 31.50 -9.17
CA PHE A 474 -23.57 30.23 -9.41
C PHE A 474 -23.10 29.17 -8.42
N VAL A 475 -21.79 29.03 -8.21
CA VAL A 475 -21.20 28.09 -7.24
C VAL A 475 -21.63 28.43 -5.82
N GLU A 476 -21.61 29.72 -5.46
CA GLU A 476 -22.07 30.20 -4.14
C GLU A 476 -23.55 29.85 -3.89
N SER A 477 -24.42 30.12 -4.87
CA SER A 477 -25.85 29.81 -4.75
C SER A 477 -26.12 28.31 -4.61
N MET A 478 -25.43 27.47 -5.40
CA MET A 478 -25.55 26.02 -5.31
C MET A 478 -25.01 25.50 -3.97
N SER A 479 -23.88 26.03 -3.50
CA SER A 479 -23.30 25.65 -2.20
C SER A 479 -24.19 26.09 -1.03
N ALA A 480 -24.81 27.28 -1.11
CA ALA A 480 -25.77 27.77 -0.12
C ALA A 480 -27.03 26.87 -0.08
N TRP A 481 -27.53 26.43 -1.23
CA TRP A 481 -28.64 25.50 -1.30
C TRP A 481 -28.31 24.14 -0.67
N GLN A 482 -27.14 23.59 -0.99
CA GLN A 482 -26.65 22.33 -0.39
C GLN A 482 -26.46 22.45 1.12
N ALA A 483 -25.93 23.57 1.60
CA ALA A 483 -25.79 23.86 3.02
C ALA A 483 -27.15 23.97 3.72
N SER A 484 -28.15 24.60 3.08
CA SER A 484 -29.51 24.71 3.62
C SER A 484 -30.18 23.34 3.70
N LEU A 485 -29.99 22.47 2.71
CA LEU A 485 -30.43 21.07 2.75
C LEU A 485 -29.75 20.28 3.87
N GLY A 486 -28.45 20.46 4.03
CA GLY A 486 -27.67 19.85 5.12
C GLY A 486 -28.23 20.25 6.49
N LYS A 487 -28.52 21.56 6.67
CA LYS A 487 -29.11 22.09 7.91
C LYS A 487 -30.51 21.52 8.16
N ALA A 488 -31.36 21.45 7.15
CA ALA A 488 -32.70 20.84 7.26
C ALA A 488 -32.63 19.36 7.69
N CYS A 489 -31.59 18.63 7.26
CA CYS A 489 -31.35 17.27 7.71
C CYS A 489 -30.79 17.20 9.15
N GLU A 490 -29.98 18.16 9.54
CA GLU A 490 -29.46 18.25 10.92
C GLU A 490 -30.57 18.59 11.92
N GLU A 491 -31.49 19.50 11.58
CA GLU A 491 -32.64 19.86 12.40
C GLU A 491 -33.60 18.69 12.67
N ARG A 492 -33.62 17.70 11.78
CA ARG A 492 -34.40 16.46 11.93
C ARG A 492 -33.68 15.38 12.77
N ASP A 493 -32.46 15.62 13.18
CA ASP A 493 -31.63 14.71 14.03
C ASP A 493 -31.61 13.25 13.53
N PHE A 494 -31.40 13.08 12.21
CA PHE A 494 -31.39 11.74 11.59
C PHE A 494 -30.17 10.89 11.96
N PHE A 495 -29.07 11.49 12.43
CA PHE A 495 -27.81 10.82 12.66
C PHE A 495 -27.22 11.13 14.03
N GLU A 496 -26.83 10.12 14.76
CA GLU A 496 -26.18 10.30 16.06
C GLU A 496 -24.81 10.95 15.93
N THR A 497 -24.57 11.98 16.73
CA THR A 497 -23.28 12.69 16.73
C THR A 497 -22.17 11.88 17.41
N ALA A 498 -22.53 11.01 18.40
CA ALA A 498 -21.59 10.18 19.13
C ALA A 498 -20.83 9.21 18.21
N GLY A 499 -21.56 8.54 17.32
CA GLY A 499 -20.96 7.62 16.33
C GLY A 499 -19.99 8.33 15.38
N LYS A 500 -20.32 9.54 14.89
CA LYS A 500 -19.46 10.36 14.03
C LYS A 500 -18.18 10.83 14.76
N ARG A 501 -18.28 11.19 16.05
CA ARG A 501 -17.10 11.56 16.86
C ARG A 501 -16.20 10.36 17.06
N ALA A 502 -16.76 9.21 17.43
CA ALA A 502 -16.02 7.97 17.60
C ALA A 502 -15.33 7.54 16.29
N GLN A 503 -15.99 7.64 15.15
CA GLN A 503 -15.40 7.38 13.83
C GLN A 503 -14.11 8.18 13.62
N LYS A 504 -14.14 9.50 13.84
CA LYS A 504 -12.95 10.35 13.67
C LYS A 504 -11.81 9.91 14.58
N VAL A 505 -12.10 9.58 15.85
CA VAL A 505 -11.07 9.11 16.81
C VAL A 505 -10.46 7.79 16.34
N PHE A 506 -11.27 6.80 15.95
CA PHE A 506 -10.76 5.50 15.51
C PHE A 506 -10.00 5.58 14.18
N LEU A 507 -10.36 6.49 13.27
CA LEU A 507 -9.58 6.73 12.04
C LEU A 507 -8.20 7.32 12.36
N ILE A 508 -8.11 8.24 13.32
CA ILE A 508 -6.83 8.79 13.79
C ILE A 508 -6.00 7.68 14.45
N VAL A 509 -6.60 6.88 15.34
CA VAL A 509 -5.92 5.75 15.98
C VAL A 509 -5.40 4.76 14.95
N ALA A 510 -6.18 4.41 13.94
CA ALA A 510 -5.75 3.53 12.85
C ALA A 510 -4.55 4.12 12.08
N GLY A 511 -4.59 5.41 11.73
CA GLY A 511 -3.48 6.09 11.06
C GLY A 511 -2.20 6.10 11.90
N VAL A 512 -2.31 6.44 13.19
CA VAL A 512 -1.17 6.42 14.11
C VAL A 512 -0.60 5.02 14.27
N THR A 513 -1.44 4.00 14.41
CA THR A 513 -1.02 2.58 14.52
C THR A 513 -0.24 2.14 13.28
N ALA A 514 -0.73 2.47 12.07
CA ALA A 514 -0.04 2.12 10.83
C ALA A 514 1.33 2.79 10.72
N VAL A 515 1.40 4.11 10.97
CA VAL A 515 2.66 4.87 10.90
C VAL A 515 3.66 4.41 11.94
N ALA A 516 3.21 4.19 13.18
CA ALA A 516 4.07 3.69 14.26
C ALA A 516 4.62 2.29 13.95
N GLY A 517 3.78 1.38 13.45
CA GLY A 517 4.22 0.04 13.07
C GLY A 517 5.28 0.03 11.98
N ILE A 518 5.10 0.87 10.95
CA ILE A 518 6.10 1.02 9.87
C ILE A 518 7.39 1.65 10.40
N ALA A 519 7.30 2.71 11.21
CA ALA A 519 8.46 3.39 11.76
C ALA A 519 9.30 2.44 12.64
N ILE A 520 8.65 1.66 13.52
CA ILE A 520 9.33 0.69 14.37
C ILE A 520 9.96 -0.42 13.51
N ALA A 521 9.27 -0.90 12.47
CA ALA A 521 9.83 -1.90 11.57
C ALA A 521 11.10 -1.42 10.84
N ILE A 522 11.15 -0.15 10.42
CA ILE A 522 12.34 0.46 9.80
C ILE A 522 13.46 0.61 10.83
N ILE A 523 13.17 1.10 12.04
CA ILE A 523 14.18 1.33 13.08
C ILE A 523 14.80 0.00 13.56
N THR A 524 13.98 -1.03 13.71
CA THR A 524 14.43 -2.36 14.19
C THR A 524 14.91 -3.26 13.07
N ILE A 525 14.84 -2.82 11.81
CA ILE A 525 15.13 -3.64 10.60
C ILE A 525 14.38 -4.99 10.66
N ASN A 526 13.18 -4.97 11.21
CA ASN A 526 12.36 -6.16 11.45
C ASN A 526 10.91 -5.92 10.99
N PRO A 527 10.34 -6.76 10.11
CA PRO A 527 8.99 -6.54 9.57
C PRO A 527 7.85 -6.83 10.56
N ILE A 528 8.09 -7.55 11.67
CA ILE A 528 7.04 -7.99 12.61
C ILE A 528 6.16 -6.85 13.12
N PRO A 529 6.67 -5.67 13.54
CA PRO A 529 5.83 -4.55 13.97
C PRO A 529 4.84 -4.09 12.90
N ALA A 530 5.27 -4.00 11.64
CA ALA A 530 4.40 -3.63 10.52
C ALA A 530 3.34 -4.70 10.24
N VAL A 531 3.73 -5.98 10.30
CA VAL A 531 2.82 -7.14 10.12
C VAL A 531 1.70 -7.16 11.15
N LEU A 532 1.95 -6.74 12.38
CA LEU A 532 0.94 -6.64 13.43
C LEU A 532 0.09 -5.36 13.31
N ALA A 533 0.73 -4.23 13.03
CA ALA A 533 0.08 -2.93 13.05
C ALA A 533 -0.82 -2.67 11.83
N LEU A 534 -0.41 -3.06 10.61
CA LEU A 534 -1.17 -2.77 9.40
C LEU A 534 -2.53 -3.47 9.34
N PRO A 535 -2.65 -4.79 9.62
CA PRO A 535 -3.96 -5.44 9.70
C PRO A 535 -4.84 -4.86 10.81
N THR A 536 -4.24 -4.50 11.96
CA THR A 536 -4.95 -3.85 13.07
C THR A 536 -5.52 -2.50 12.65
N ALA A 537 -4.72 -1.65 12.00
CA ALA A 537 -5.14 -0.35 11.48
C ALA A 537 -6.26 -0.50 10.46
N MET A 538 -6.16 -1.49 9.56
CA MET A 538 -7.18 -1.75 8.55
C MET A 538 -8.48 -2.25 9.18
N ALA A 539 -8.44 -3.20 10.10
CA ALA A 539 -9.62 -3.68 10.82
C ALA A 539 -10.28 -2.54 11.61
N THR A 540 -9.48 -1.70 12.27
CA THR A 540 -9.98 -0.53 13.00
C THR A 540 -10.65 0.48 12.07
N THR A 541 -10.07 0.75 10.89
CA THR A 541 -10.66 1.62 9.86
C THR A 541 -12.00 1.07 9.36
N LEU A 542 -12.07 -0.24 9.12
CA LEU A 542 -13.32 -0.88 8.73
C LEU A 542 -14.40 -0.69 9.81
N VAL A 543 -14.10 -1.01 11.06
CA VAL A 543 -15.02 -0.83 12.17
C VAL A 543 -15.44 0.63 12.31
N ALA A 544 -14.50 1.58 12.17
CA ALA A 544 -14.77 3.01 12.27
C ALA A 544 -15.83 3.47 11.26
N ASN A 545 -15.83 2.93 10.04
CA ASN A 545 -16.84 3.26 9.02
C ASN A 545 -18.24 2.74 9.36
N TYR A 546 -18.37 1.82 10.30
CA TYR A 546 -19.65 1.30 10.79
C TYR A 546 -20.10 1.92 12.11
N LEU A 547 -19.35 2.84 12.72
CA LEU A 547 -19.73 3.51 13.96
C LEU A 547 -20.85 4.55 13.79
N PRO A 548 -20.90 5.34 12.69
CA PRO A 548 -22.03 6.22 12.48
C PRO A 548 -23.33 5.41 12.34
N ARG A 549 -24.37 5.79 13.07
CA ARG A 549 -25.69 5.17 12.96
C ARG A 549 -26.77 6.24 12.86
N ARG A 550 -27.93 5.86 12.40
CA ARG A 550 -29.13 6.68 12.42
C ARG A 550 -29.72 6.70 13.83
N THR A 551 -30.38 7.78 14.16
CA THR A 551 -31.27 7.83 15.33
C THR A 551 -32.44 6.87 15.13
N GLU A 552 -33.22 6.65 16.18
CA GLU A 552 -34.42 5.83 16.09
C GLU A 552 -35.43 6.39 15.06
N SER A 553 -35.66 7.72 15.08
CA SER A 553 -36.52 8.42 14.09
C SER A 553 -35.97 8.28 12.66
N GLY A 554 -34.66 8.50 12.47
CA GLY A 554 -34.00 8.31 11.18
C GLY A 554 -34.08 6.87 10.69
N ASN A 555 -33.98 5.87 11.59
CA ASN A 555 -34.07 4.46 11.22
C ASN A 555 -35.52 4.04 10.88
N ASN A 556 -36.51 4.56 11.56
CA ASN A 556 -37.92 4.34 11.24
C ASN A 556 -38.27 4.92 9.85
N LEU A 557 -37.84 6.15 9.59
CA LEU A 557 -38.06 6.81 8.30
C LEU A 557 -37.37 6.09 7.15
N ILE A 558 -36.07 5.68 7.31
CA ILE A 558 -35.38 4.95 6.25
C ILE A 558 -35.97 3.57 5.98
N ALA A 559 -36.56 2.91 6.99
CA ALA A 559 -37.26 1.64 6.79
C ALA A 559 -38.46 1.80 5.86
N ARG A 560 -39.27 2.87 6.05
CA ARG A 560 -40.39 3.21 5.16
C ARG A 560 -39.92 3.60 3.77
N CYS A 561 -38.83 4.40 3.66
CA CYS A 561 -38.19 4.71 2.37
C CYS A 561 -37.72 3.45 1.63
N LYS A 562 -37.11 2.48 2.32
CA LYS A 562 -36.75 1.18 1.74
C LYS A 562 -37.97 0.39 1.28
N GLY A 563 -39.05 0.39 2.07
CA GLY A 563 -40.33 -0.22 1.70
C GLY A 563 -40.93 0.41 0.44
N LEU A 564 -40.94 1.74 0.34
CA LEU A 564 -41.40 2.49 -0.82
C LEU A 564 -40.58 2.18 -2.07
N ARG A 565 -39.24 2.22 -1.95
CA ARG A 565 -38.34 1.83 -3.03
C ARG A 565 -38.60 0.40 -3.52
N ASN A 566 -38.70 -0.55 -2.60
CA ASN A 566 -38.94 -1.96 -2.94
C ASN A 566 -40.29 -2.12 -3.66
N TRP A 567 -41.35 -1.43 -3.23
CA TRP A 567 -42.62 -1.45 -3.87
C TRP A 567 -42.56 -0.89 -5.30
N MET A 568 -41.96 0.28 -5.50
CA MET A 568 -41.80 0.90 -6.82
C MET A 568 -41.00 0.05 -7.79
N ARG A 569 -39.91 -0.58 -7.30
CA ARG A 569 -39.07 -1.45 -8.12
C ARG A 569 -39.79 -2.75 -8.54
N ASP A 570 -40.60 -3.28 -7.67
CA ASP A 570 -41.25 -4.58 -7.87
C ASP A 570 -42.69 -4.47 -8.44
N LEU A 571 -43.15 -3.28 -8.88
CA LEU A 571 -44.51 -3.02 -9.37
C LEU A 571 -44.97 -4.01 -10.44
N GLU A 572 -44.17 -4.28 -11.46
CA GLU A 572 -44.49 -5.23 -12.52
C GLU A 572 -44.65 -6.68 -12.02
N LYS A 573 -44.00 -7.03 -10.92
CA LYS A 573 -44.02 -8.38 -10.35
C LYS A 573 -45.21 -8.62 -9.45
N LEU A 574 -45.81 -7.52 -8.94
CA LEU A 574 -46.88 -7.61 -7.96
C LEU A 574 -48.26 -7.86 -8.62
N ASP A 575 -48.40 -7.50 -9.91
CA ASP A 575 -49.64 -7.59 -10.67
C ASP A 575 -50.89 -7.06 -9.90
N GLU A 576 -50.64 -6.08 -9.01
CA GLU A 576 -51.69 -5.44 -8.21
C GLU A 576 -52.29 -4.27 -8.98
N PRO A 577 -53.67 -4.10 -9.00
CA PRO A 577 -54.24 -2.91 -9.57
C PRO A 577 -53.86 -1.68 -8.74
N MET A 578 -53.32 -0.66 -9.43
CA MET A 578 -52.91 0.57 -8.74
C MET A 578 -54.13 1.38 -8.33
N SER A 579 -54.31 1.55 -7.03
CA SER A 579 -55.42 2.34 -6.45
C SER A 579 -55.10 3.82 -6.25
N LEU A 580 -53.85 4.25 -6.56
CA LEU A 580 -53.41 5.63 -6.36
C LEU A 580 -54.01 6.58 -7.40
N SER A 581 -54.42 7.78 -6.95
CA SER A 581 -54.74 8.86 -7.85
C SER A 581 -53.51 9.39 -8.60
N PRO A 582 -53.71 10.02 -9.78
CA PRO A 582 -52.62 10.68 -10.50
C PRO A 582 -51.81 11.66 -9.66
N SER A 583 -52.43 12.39 -8.75
CA SER A 583 -51.75 13.34 -7.86
C SER A 583 -50.83 12.60 -6.85
N GLN A 584 -51.35 11.58 -6.18
CA GLN A 584 -50.57 10.77 -5.25
C GLN A 584 -49.34 10.11 -5.95
N TRP A 585 -49.56 9.59 -7.16
CA TRP A 585 -48.47 9.02 -7.95
C TRP A 585 -47.41 10.06 -8.29
N GLY A 586 -47.83 11.28 -8.71
CA GLY A 586 -46.91 12.39 -9.01
C GLY A 586 -46.10 12.85 -7.80
N GLU A 587 -46.65 12.73 -6.59
CA GLU A 587 -45.96 13.04 -5.34
C GLU A 587 -44.87 12.01 -5.01
N LEU A 588 -45.08 10.73 -5.38
CA LEU A 588 -44.13 9.66 -5.11
C LEU A 588 -42.95 9.61 -6.09
N LEU A 589 -43.10 10.10 -7.31
CA LEU A 589 -42.09 10.01 -8.36
C LEU A 589 -40.76 10.71 -8.05
N PRO A 590 -40.70 11.89 -7.38
CA PRO A 590 -39.46 12.48 -6.92
C PRO A 590 -38.66 11.57 -5.95
N PHE A 591 -39.39 10.82 -5.10
CA PHE A 591 -38.76 9.81 -4.23
C PHE A 591 -38.25 8.61 -5.03
N ALA A 592 -38.97 8.17 -6.07
CA ALA A 592 -38.49 7.12 -6.97
C ALA A 592 -37.17 7.53 -7.63
N TYR A 593 -37.07 8.80 -8.03
CA TYR A 593 -35.85 9.36 -8.61
C TYR A 593 -34.69 9.36 -7.60
N GLU A 594 -34.93 9.81 -6.36
CA GLU A 594 -33.94 9.79 -5.29
C GLU A 594 -33.44 8.38 -4.96
N PHE A 595 -34.33 7.41 -4.97
CA PHE A 595 -34.02 6.02 -4.64
C PHE A 595 -33.52 5.20 -5.84
N GLY A 596 -33.41 5.80 -7.03
CA GLY A 596 -32.88 5.18 -8.24
C GLY A 596 -33.79 4.08 -8.82
N VAL A 597 -35.10 4.26 -8.71
CA VAL A 597 -36.13 3.33 -9.24
C VAL A 597 -37.19 4.08 -10.07
N ALA A 598 -36.82 5.24 -10.60
CA ALA A 598 -37.77 6.06 -11.38
C ALA A 598 -38.15 5.42 -12.72
N ASP A 599 -37.21 4.75 -13.38
CA ASP A 599 -37.42 4.11 -14.67
C ASP A 599 -38.40 2.93 -14.53
N GLU A 600 -38.22 2.10 -13.50
CA GLU A 600 -39.14 0.99 -13.19
C GLU A 600 -40.54 1.51 -12.80
N ALA A 601 -40.60 2.56 -11.99
CA ALA A 601 -41.86 3.14 -11.56
C ALA A 601 -42.66 3.72 -12.73
N VAL A 602 -41.98 4.36 -13.69
CA VAL A 602 -42.65 5.01 -14.84
C VAL A 602 -42.98 4.02 -15.97
N SER A 603 -42.18 2.96 -16.15
CA SER A 603 -42.42 1.92 -17.16
C SER A 603 -43.60 1.02 -16.82
N PHE A 604 -44.10 1.03 -15.58
CA PHE A 604 -45.20 0.21 -15.13
C PHE A 604 -46.51 0.52 -15.92
N HIS A 605 -47.08 -0.50 -16.57
CA HIS A 605 -48.22 -0.36 -17.44
C HIS A 605 -49.52 0.04 -16.70
N GLY A 606 -49.63 -0.29 -15.41
CA GLY A 606 -50.76 0.06 -14.54
C GLY A 606 -50.69 1.48 -13.95
N ALA A 607 -49.60 2.23 -14.22
CA ALA A 607 -49.48 3.58 -13.69
C ALA A 607 -50.61 4.50 -14.22
N PRO A 608 -51.17 5.38 -13.36
CA PRO A 608 -52.18 6.32 -13.77
C PRO A 608 -51.71 7.18 -14.94
N GLN A 609 -52.45 7.16 -16.04
CA GLN A 609 -52.15 7.91 -17.27
C GLN A 609 -53.21 8.97 -17.49
N PRO A 610 -53.02 9.97 -18.26
CA PRO A 610 -51.94 10.87 -18.61
C PRO A 610 -51.84 12.14 -17.73
N ALA A 611 -52.78 12.32 -16.75
CA ALA A 611 -52.88 13.53 -15.95
C ALA A 611 -51.60 13.84 -15.12
N VAL A 612 -50.89 12.81 -14.66
CA VAL A 612 -49.60 12.95 -13.92
C VAL A 612 -48.51 13.58 -14.77
N TRP A 613 -48.50 13.28 -16.05
CA TRP A 613 -47.50 13.78 -16.97
C TRP A 613 -47.73 15.22 -17.38
N GLN A 614 -49.02 15.70 -17.36
CA GLN A 614 -49.35 17.10 -17.64
C GLN A 614 -48.88 18.04 -16.53
N THR A 615 -48.65 17.55 -15.31
CA THR A 615 -48.11 18.36 -14.19
C THR A 615 -46.62 18.55 -14.25
N TRP A 616 -45.87 17.72 -14.98
CA TRP A 616 -44.43 17.75 -15.03
C TRP A 616 -43.88 18.47 -16.26
N TYR A 617 -44.53 18.24 -17.42
CA TYR A 617 -44.26 18.99 -18.64
C TYR A 617 -45.39 18.73 -19.65
N GLU A 618 -45.68 19.70 -20.46
CA GLU A 618 -46.63 19.58 -21.56
C GLU A 618 -45.86 19.10 -22.80
N THR A 619 -46.32 17.99 -23.41
CA THR A 619 -45.90 17.63 -24.77
C THR A 619 -47.11 17.71 -25.67
N LYS A 620 -46.96 18.32 -26.85
CA LYS A 620 -48.02 18.38 -27.89
C LYS A 620 -48.26 17.04 -28.58
N SER A 621 -47.52 15.98 -28.24
CA SER A 621 -47.61 14.67 -28.90
C SER A 621 -47.96 13.56 -27.92
N GLN A 622 -49.04 12.81 -28.21
CA GLN A 622 -49.57 11.71 -27.39
C GLN A 622 -49.02 10.32 -27.79
N THR A 623 -47.91 10.24 -28.54
CA THR A 623 -47.39 8.99 -29.07
C THR A 623 -46.44 8.26 -28.08
N ALA A 624 -46.16 6.97 -28.31
CA ALA A 624 -45.22 6.13 -27.52
C ALA A 624 -43.83 6.76 -27.40
N LEU A 625 -43.38 7.54 -28.39
CA LEU A 625 -42.18 8.35 -28.35
C LEU A 625 -42.21 9.43 -27.26
N ALA A 626 -43.37 10.01 -26.97
CA ALA A 626 -43.55 10.97 -25.90
C ALA A 626 -43.30 10.34 -24.50
N ARG A 627 -43.61 9.04 -24.33
CA ARG A 627 -43.37 8.31 -23.08
C ARG A 627 -41.88 8.15 -22.78
N VAL A 628 -41.08 7.76 -23.76
CA VAL A 628 -39.62 7.60 -23.63
C VAL A 628 -38.94 8.97 -23.39
N ARG A 629 -39.44 10.05 -24.01
CA ARG A 629 -38.92 11.41 -23.81
C ARG A 629 -39.20 12.01 -22.44
N ARG A 630 -40.31 11.61 -21.80
CA ARG A 630 -40.67 12.05 -20.45
C ARG A 630 -39.69 11.62 -19.39
N LEU A 631 -39.18 10.39 -19.52
CA LEU A 631 -38.14 9.84 -18.64
C LEU A 631 -36.81 10.59 -18.75
N ALA A 632 -36.56 11.24 -19.89
CA ALA A 632 -35.30 11.93 -20.12
C ALA A 632 -35.20 13.34 -19.49
N ALA A 633 -36.30 13.91 -18.98
CA ALA A 633 -36.28 15.26 -18.40
C ALA A 633 -35.43 15.34 -17.13
N ALA A 634 -35.65 14.46 -16.15
CA ALA A 634 -34.91 14.48 -14.89
C ALA A 634 -33.43 14.17 -15.06
N PRO A 635 -32.99 13.13 -15.80
CA PRO A 635 -31.61 12.94 -16.17
C PRO A 635 -30.98 14.13 -16.90
N ALA A 636 -31.69 14.73 -17.88
CA ALA A 636 -31.19 15.88 -18.62
C ALA A 636 -30.95 17.10 -17.73
N ILE A 637 -31.86 17.37 -16.78
CA ILE A 637 -31.71 18.42 -15.79
C ILE A 637 -30.50 18.13 -14.88
N ASN A 638 -30.40 16.91 -14.39
CA ASN A 638 -29.30 16.50 -13.52
C ASN A 638 -27.93 16.63 -14.21
N GLU A 639 -27.82 16.19 -15.47
CA GLU A 639 -26.59 16.34 -16.25
C GLU A 639 -26.26 17.82 -16.54
N CYS A 640 -27.29 18.60 -16.93
CA CYS A 640 -27.09 20.03 -17.15
C CYS A 640 -26.58 20.74 -15.90
N LEU A 641 -27.10 20.42 -14.73
CA LEU A 641 -26.65 21.01 -13.45
C LEU A 641 -25.23 20.61 -13.10
N LYS A 642 -24.86 19.33 -13.28
CA LYS A 642 -23.49 18.84 -13.11
C LYS A 642 -22.51 19.55 -14.06
N ASP A 643 -22.85 19.61 -15.32
CA ASP A 643 -22.09 20.29 -16.35
C ASP A 643 -21.93 21.79 -16.07
N SER A 644 -23.01 22.43 -15.60
CA SER A 644 -23.02 23.85 -15.26
C SER A 644 -22.07 24.13 -14.08
N LEU A 645 -22.12 23.31 -13.06
CA LEU A 645 -21.24 23.43 -11.89
C LEU A 645 -19.77 23.19 -12.27
N GLN A 646 -19.50 22.16 -13.07
CA GLN A 646 -18.14 21.88 -13.57
C GLN A 646 -17.62 23.01 -14.47
N ALA A 647 -18.47 23.57 -15.35
CA ALA A 647 -18.12 24.68 -16.20
C ALA A 647 -17.81 25.95 -15.40
N ALA A 648 -18.60 26.22 -14.33
CA ALA A 648 -18.35 27.33 -13.41
C ALA A 648 -17.00 27.18 -12.68
N HIS A 649 -16.71 26.01 -12.12
CA HIS A 649 -15.40 25.76 -11.49
C HIS A 649 -14.23 25.92 -12.47
N THR A 650 -14.40 25.43 -13.70
CA THR A 650 -13.37 25.61 -14.75
C THR A 650 -13.17 27.08 -15.11
N ALA A 651 -14.25 27.88 -15.14
CA ALA A 651 -14.18 29.29 -15.43
C ALA A 651 -13.47 30.07 -14.30
N ILE A 652 -13.73 29.72 -13.03
CA ILE A 652 -13.04 30.29 -11.87
C ILE A 652 -11.54 29.98 -11.94
N ALA A 653 -11.17 28.72 -12.14
CA ALA A 653 -9.76 28.30 -12.21
C ALA A 653 -9.00 29.04 -13.32
N LYS A 654 -9.62 29.21 -14.51
CA LYS A 654 -9.01 29.96 -15.61
C LYS A 654 -8.82 31.46 -15.27
N ARG A 655 -9.74 32.07 -14.52
CA ARG A 655 -9.61 33.48 -14.08
C ARG A 655 -8.48 33.62 -13.05
N GLU A 656 -8.33 32.69 -12.14
CA GLU A 656 -7.26 32.66 -11.16
C GLU A 656 -5.88 32.48 -11.82
N GLU A 657 -5.76 31.59 -12.81
CA GLU A 657 -4.54 31.41 -13.60
C GLU A 657 -4.18 32.67 -14.39
N ALA A 658 -5.17 33.34 -15.02
CA ALA A 658 -4.95 34.57 -15.73
C ALA A 658 -4.49 35.72 -14.83
N GLN A 659 -5.03 35.79 -13.60
CA GLN A 659 -4.60 36.79 -12.60
C GLN A 659 -3.18 36.48 -12.06
N ALA A 660 -2.85 35.22 -11.86
CA ALA A 660 -1.52 34.78 -11.40
C ALA A 660 -0.44 35.05 -12.47
N THR A 661 -0.77 34.92 -13.77
CA THR A 661 0.14 35.17 -14.88
C THR A 661 0.21 36.64 -15.30
N GLY A 662 -0.87 37.43 -15.08
CA GLY A 662 -0.93 38.88 -15.46
C GLY A 662 -0.25 39.82 -14.44
N GLY A 663 0.08 39.34 -13.22
CA GLY A 663 0.73 40.15 -12.17
C GLY A 663 2.25 40.36 -12.33
N GLY A 664 2.86 39.90 -13.43
CA GLY A 664 4.33 39.91 -13.64
C GLY A 664 4.89 41.10 -14.45
N PHE A 665 4.06 41.98 -15.02
CA PHE A 665 4.53 43.14 -15.82
C PHE A 665 4.01 44.46 -15.24
N GLY A 666 4.72 45.02 -14.28
CA GLY A 666 4.42 46.35 -13.81
C GLY A 666 5.21 46.83 -12.60
N ARG A 667 6.54 46.76 -12.66
CA ARG A 667 7.43 47.66 -11.89
C ARG A 667 8.76 47.79 -12.64
N LYS A 668 8.84 48.81 -13.48
CA LYS A 668 10.08 49.50 -13.79
C LYS A 668 10.14 50.79 -12.97
#